data_d47b7647afae537e2f0881db2fc5e4d1
#
_entry.id   d47b7647afae537e2f0881db2fc5e4d1
#
_cell.length_a   1.000
_cell.length_b   1.000
_cell.length_c   1.000
_cell.angle_alpha   90.00
_cell.angle_beta   90.00
_cell.angle_gamma   90.00
#
_symmetry.space_group_name_H-M   'P 1'
#
loop_
_entity.id
_entity.type
_entity.pdbx_description
1 polymer ?
#
loop_
_entity_poly.entity_id
_entity_poly.type
_entity_poly.pdbx_seq_one_letter_code
_entity_poly.pdbx_strand_id
1 'polypeptide(L)'
;MRTSPRTTTIHPVTDDAAIRDRIQELSAEVNRLNDLYYRTGDSPLPDADYDALKDELTALVAEHPELEPADSPLGKVNAPAALTGPTVRHARPMLSLAKATTEDEVRAFCARFAGQVFRVSEKLDGLSLSVVYRDGALDHVATRGTGEVGELVTDKARHVIPGLPATLDARGRIEVRGEAVMLRSTWSAYNEAHPDKPLTNPRNGAAGTLMQKDPEAAAAAGRLLRFFAFGADRDGAPLDPAELGVETAAQAVCPDDDAVIAAIEAIGDRRDGLDYDIDGAVVRLHEPAAFDAAGFNSAEPRGAVAFKYPPEEKLTKLLAVEWPVGKIGRVPPRARVQPVFVGGVTVENITLHNPRLIRERDLRLGDTVAVVRRGDVIPFAGRSIPEDRDGSEEEIVPPTHCPSCGSELEVRGTGEERWCTNLQCPAQATRRLMHWASRPAADMEGVGDVWIEKLAEDGVLQRRSDFYRLTAETLLGYERMGEVSAAKMVDSIQGSKGLGLRRALIGLAIPMASEGVAKRLCLAGYERLEHVMDATAEELEAIRDIGPKVAESIVAFFARPEVREEVAALREHGVDLDVKDEDRPVDAAAAGDSPLKGRTVVITGAFTDPRTGGKVSRPDVTRLVEQAAATAASSVSSATDYLLAGANVGASKTAKAEKLGVTVVGQDELWEWLVEAGVA
;
A
#
# COMPACT_ATOMS: atom_id res chain seq x y z
N MET A 1 -31.13 -52.40 36.95
CA MET A 1 -29.83 -51.75 36.69
C MET A 1 -30.07 -50.68 35.65
N ARG A 2 -30.09 -49.41 36.07
CA ARG A 2 -30.27 -48.24 35.18
C ARG A 2 -28.90 -47.72 34.86
N THR A 3 -28.49 -47.71 33.59
CA THR A 3 -27.29 -47.10 33.10
C THR A 3 -27.59 -45.63 32.79
N SER A 4 -26.89 -44.73 33.49
CA SER A 4 -26.90 -43.27 33.31
C SER A 4 -26.15 -42.89 32.03
N PRO A 5 -26.58 -41.90 31.23
CA PRO A 5 -25.82 -41.43 30.11
C PRO A 5 -24.68 -40.51 30.60
N ARG A 6 -23.47 -40.74 30.11
CA ARG A 6 -22.32 -39.87 30.30
C ARG A 6 -22.51 -38.58 29.51
N THR A 7 -22.62 -37.48 30.21
CA THR A 7 -22.58 -36.13 29.65
C THR A 7 -21.14 -35.84 29.19
N THR A 8 -20.92 -35.78 27.91
CA THR A 8 -19.65 -35.34 27.33
C THR A 8 -19.64 -33.81 27.41
N THR A 9 -18.86 -33.28 28.31
CA THR A 9 -18.57 -31.83 28.41
C THR A 9 -17.70 -31.47 27.20
N ILE A 10 -18.26 -30.74 26.25
CA ILE A 10 -17.52 -30.11 25.16
C ILE A 10 -16.81 -28.90 25.78
N HIS A 11 -15.49 -28.98 26.00
CA HIS A 11 -14.66 -27.84 26.26
C HIS A 11 -14.56 -27.02 24.96
N PRO A 12 -14.70 -25.69 24.99
CA PRO A 12 -14.35 -24.88 23.84
C PRO A 12 -12.83 -25.01 23.63
N VAL A 13 -12.43 -25.55 22.49
CA VAL A 13 -11.05 -25.58 22.04
C VAL A 13 -10.74 -24.14 21.64
N THR A 14 -10.05 -23.43 22.51
CA THR A 14 -9.35 -22.17 22.15
C THR A 14 -8.15 -22.59 21.32
N ASP A 15 -8.32 -22.55 20.02
CA ASP A 15 -7.27 -22.93 19.10
C ASP A 15 -6.35 -21.71 18.87
N ASP A 16 -5.36 -21.52 19.77
CA ASP A 16 -4.34 -20.48 19.66
C ASP A 16 -3.61 -20.51 18.31
N ALA A 17 -3.59 -21.67 17.66
CA ALA A 17 -3.02 -21.81 16.33
C ALA A 17 -3.91 -21.13 15.27
N ALA A 18 -5.24 -21.34 15.32
CA ALA A 18 -6.16 -20.70 14.38
C ALA A 18 -6.21 -19.18 14.56
N ILE A 19 -6.13 -18.70 15.81
CA ILE A 19 -6.06 -17.25 16.11
C ILE A 19 -4.76 -16.67 15.57
N ARG A 20 -3.62 -17.32 15.78
CA ARG A 20 -2.31 -16.92 15.24
C ARG A 20 -2.33 -16.85 13.72
N ASP A 21 -2.84 -17.89 13.07
CA ASP A 21 -2.96 -17.94 11.61
C ASP A 21 -3.82 -16.78 11.09
N ARG A 22 -4.95 -16.49 11.78
CA ARG A 22 -5.82 -15.37 11.41
C ARG A 22 -5.14 -14.01 11.57
N ILE A 23 -4.42 -13.78 12.66
CA ILE A 23 -3.64 -12.55 12.90
C ILE A 23 -2.56 -12.39 11.82
N GLN A 24 -1.87 -13.47 11.45
CA GLN A 24 -0.86 -13.42 10.38
C GLN A 24 -1.47 -13.13 9.00
N GLU A 25 -2.60 -13.78 8.68
CA GLU A 25 -3.33 -13.54 7.43
C GLU A 25 -3.77 -12.07 7.32
N LEU A 26 -4.41 -11.55 8.37
CA LEU A 26 -4.86 -10.15 8.42
C LEU A 26 -3.69 -9.18 8.33
N SER A 27 -2.60 -9.42 9.05
CA SER A 27 -1.41 -8.57 9.03
C SER A 27 -0.77 -8.53 7.63
N ALA A 28 -0.64 -9.68 6.98
CA ALA A 28 -0.09 -9.78 5.63
C ALA A 28 -0.99 -9.07 4.60
N GLU A 29 -2.31 -9.23 4.70
CA GLU A 29 -3.25 -8.61 3.78
C GLU A 29 -3.30 -7.08 3.96
N VAL A 30 -3.35 -6.58 5.20
CA VAL A 30 -3.31 -5.13 5.48
C VAL A 30 -1.99 -4.50 4.99
N ASN A 31 -0.85 -5.16 5.19
CA ASN A 31 0.44 -4.70 4.67
C ASN A 31 0.46 -4.66 3.14
N ARG A 32 -0.06 -5.71 2.49
CA ARG A 32 -0.16 -5.80 1.03
C ARG A 32 -1.02 -4.68 0.45
N LEU A 33 -2.16 -4.40 1.09
CA LEU A 33 -3.08 -3.34 0.68
C LEU A 33 -2.45 -1.96 0.85
N ASN A 34 -1.74 -1.72 1.95
CA ASN A 34 -0.97 -0.51 2.17
C ASN A 34 0.07 -0.29 1.06
N ASP A 35 0.88 -1.30 0.78
CA ASP A 35 1.92 -1.22 -0.24
C ASP A 35 1.35 -0.92 -1.63
N LEU A 36 0.21 -1.51 -1.95
CA LEU A 36 -0.44 -1.29 -3.24
C LEU A 36 -1.02 0.12 -3.34
N TYR A 37 -1.76 0.55 -2.31
CA TYR A 37 -2.35 1.89 -2.24
C TYR A 37 -1.30 3.00 -2.40
N TYR A 38 -0.20 2.90 -1.65
CA TYR A 38 0.85 3.94 -1.69
C TYR A 38 1.74 3.89 -2.94
N ARG A 39 1.80 2.76 -3.65
CA ARG A 39 2.54 2.64 -4.91
C ARG A 39 1.75 3.09 -6.13
N THR A 40 0.47 2.78 -6.17
CA THR A 40 -0.36 2.96 -7.36
C THR A 40 -1.39 4.08 -7.22
N GLY A 41 -1.65 4.54 -5.98
CA GLY A 41 -2.78 5.40 -5.66
C GLY A 41 -4.12 4.66 -5.77
N ASP A 42 -4.08 3.33 -5.95
CA ASP A 42 -5.25 2.49 -6.15
C ASP A 42 -5.31 1.38 -5.12
N SER A 43 -6.47 1.13 -4.52
CA SER A 43 -6.68 0.05 -3.57
C SER A 43 -7.60 -1.01 -4.17
N PRO A 44 -7.19 -2.28 -4.18
CA PRO A 44 -8.05 -3.36 -4.66
C PRO A 44 -9.17 -3.72 -3.68
N LEU A 45 -9.14 -3.13 -2.47
CA LEU A 45 -10.13 -3.32 -1.42
C LEU A 45 -10.74 -1.97 -1.03
N PRO A 46 -12.06 -1.89 -0.81
CA PRO A 46 -12.70 -0.70 -0.25
C PRO A 46 -12.11 -0.37 1.13
N ASP A 47 -11.96 0.91 1.45
CA ASP A 47 -11.43 1.36 2.75
C ASP A 47 -12.21 0.81 3.95
N ALA A 48 -13.52 0.56 3.78
CA ALA A 48 -14.31 -0.07 4.83
C ALA A 48 -13.92 -1.53 5.07
N ASP A 49 -13.64 -2.28 4.01
CA ASP A 49 -13.18 -3.65 4.14
C ASP A 49 -11.73 -3.66 4.63
N TYR A 50 -10.92 -2.68 4.20
CA TYR A 50 -9.60 -2.44 4.77
C TYR A 50 -9.68 -2.05 6.25
N ASP A 51 -10.56 -1.10 6.61
CA ASP A 51 -10.80 -0.70 8.01
C ASP A 51 -11.34 -1.90 8.82
N ALA A 52 -12.27 -2.70 8.27
CA ALA A 52 -12.78 -3.90 8.92
C ALA A 52 -11.69 -4.96 9.15
N LEU A 53 -10.81 -5.19 8.17
CA LEU A 53 -9.66 -6.08 8.35
C LEU A 53 -8.72 -5.55 9.44
N LYS A 54 -8.48 -4.25 9.45
CA LYS A 54 -7.63 -3.59 10.44
C LYS A 54 -8.28 -3.58 11.84
N ASP A 55 -9.61 -3.37 11.92
CA ASP A 55 -10.36 -3.41 13.16
C ASP A 55 -10.41 -4.83 13.73
N GLU A 56 -10.64 -5.87 12.87
CA GLU A 56 -10.55 -7.28 13.26
C GLU A 56 -9.14 -7.64 13.78
N LEU A 57 -8.11 -7.23 13.05
CA LEU A 57 -6.72 -7.42 13.47
C LEU A 57 -6.44 -6.73 14.80
N THR A 58 -6.93 -5.50 14.98
CA THR A 58 -6.76 -4.72 16.22
C THR A 58 -7.43 -5.41 17.40
N ALA A 59 -8.66 -5.92 17.21
CA ALA A 59 -9.39 -6.64 18.25
C ALA A 59 -8.67 -7.94 18.65
N LEU A 60 -8.26 -8.75 17.66
CA LEU A 60 -7.55 -10.01 17.91
C LEU A 60 -6.20 -9.79 18.60
N VAL A 61 -5.44 -8.77 18.20
CA VAL A 61 -4.16 -8.43 18.85
C VAL A 61 -4.36 -7.83 20.24
N ALA A 62 -5.45 -7.10 20.48
CA ALA A 62 -5.80 -6.60 21.81
C ALA A 62 -6.15 -7.74 22.78
N GLU A 63 -6.81 -8.80 22.32
CA GLU A 63 -7.13 -9.99 23.09
C GLU A 63 -5.92 -10.94 23.25
N HIS A 64 -5.05 -11.00 22.24
CA HIS A 64 -3.89 -11.90 22.15
C HIS A 64 -2.60 -11.16 21.79
N PRO A 65 -2.10 -10.23 22.63
CA PRO A 65 -0.93 -9.41 22.30
C PRO A 65 0.36 -10.20 22.12
N GLU A 66 0.44 -11.42 22.68
CA GLU A 66 1.57 -12.34 22.51
C GLU A 66 1.64 -12.98 21.12
N LEU A 67 0.54 -12.94 20.35
CA LEU A 67 0.46 -13.47 18.99
C LEU A 67 0.68 -12.42 17.91
N GLU A 68 0.89 -11.14 18.27
CA GLU A 68 1.14 -10.06 17.31
C GLU A 68 2.42 -10.33 16.50
N PRO A 69 2.32 -10.43 15.15
CA PRO A 69 3.49 -10.70 14.32
C PRO A 69 4.42 -9.48 14.26
N ALA A 70 5.70 -9.72 14.03
CA ALA A 70 6.72 -8.69 13.97
C ALA A 70 6.52 -7.66 12.85
N ASP A 71 5.84 -8.04 11.80
CA ASP A 71 5.47 -7.21 10.66
C ASP A 71 4.04 -6.64 10.75
N SER A 72 3.39 -6.76 11.92
CA SER A 72 2.06 -6.18 12.15
C SER A 72 1.98 -4.75 11.61
N PRO A 73 0.93 -4.41 10.86
CA PRO A 73 0.67 -3.05 10.41
C PRO A 73 0.16 -2.12 11.51
N LEU A 74 -0.20 -2.68 12.67
CA LEU A 74 -0.70 -1.90 13.79
C LEU A 74 0.39 -1.02 14.40
N GLY A 75 0.03 0.20 14.80
CA GLY A 75 0.97 1.16 15.39
C GLY A 75 2.02 1.72 14.41
N LYS A 76 1.87 1.52 13.11
CA LYS A 76 2.72 2.11 12.08
C LYS A 76 1.97 3.22 11.33
N VAL A 77 2.68 4.31 11.00
CA VAL A 77 2.18 5.30 10.04
C VAL A 77 2.24 4.66 8.65
N ASN A 78 1.09 4.58 7.99
CA ASN A 78 1.02 4.09 6.62
C ASN A 78 1.85 5.00 5.70
N ALA A 79 2.85 4.45 5.03
CA ALA A 79 3.79 5.20 4.20
C ALA A 79 4.07 4.45 2.89
N PRO A 80 4.40 5.16 1.80
CA PRO A 80 4.82 4.52 0.56
C PRO A 80 6.04 3.62 0.79
N ALA A 81 6.08 2.50 0.10
CA ALA A 81 7.13 1.49 0.23
C ALA A 81 8.54 2.01 -0.12
N ALA A 82 8.64 3.06 -0.93
CA ALA A 82 9.91 3.71 -1.27
C ALA A 82 9.73 5.22 -1.51
N LEU A 83 10.54 6.02 -0.83
CA LEU A 83 10.75 7.43 -1.17
C LEU A 83 11.72 7.49 -2.36
N THR A 84 11.34 8.16 -3.44
CA THR A 84 12.09 8.13 -4.72
C THR A 84 13.03 9.31 -4.90
N GLY A 85 12.87 10.39 -4.10
CA GLY A 85 13.66 11.62 -4.14
C GLY A 85 14.56 11.80 -2.92
N PRO A 86 15.27 12.94 -2.83
CA PRO A 86 16.00 13.35 -1.64
C PRO A 86 15.07 13.39 -0.43
N THR A 87 15.55 12.98 0.73
CA THR A 87 14.74 12.87 1.94
C THR A 87 15.29 13.73 3.07
N VAL A 88 14.41 14.06 4.02
CA VAL A 88 14.76 14.72 5.28
C VAL A 88 14.05 14.04 6.44
N ARG A 89 14.70 13.97 7.58
CA ARG A 89 14.10 13.49 8.82
C ARG A 89 13.32 14.62 9.49
N HIS A 90 12.07 14.36 9.85
CA HIS A 90 11.26 15.29 10.61
C HIS A 90 11.83 15.45 12.04
N ALA A 91 11.89 16.68 12.55
CA ALA A 91 12.34 16.94 13.92
C ALA A 91 11.39 16.32 14.96
N ARG A 92 10.09 16.31 14.63
CA ARG A 92 9.04 15.60 15.36
C ARG A 92 8.29 14.72 14.38
N PRO A 93 7.89 13.49 14.75
CA PRO A 93 7.15 12.60 13.84
C PRO A 93 5.84 13.25 13.35
N MET A 94 5.51 13.05 12.07
CA MET A 94 4.20 13.38 11.50
C MET A 94 3.28 12.19 11.65
N LEU A 95 2.53 12.16 12.75
CA LEU A 95 1.70 11.03 13.17
C LEU A 95 0.34 11.03 12.45
N SER A 96 -0.32 9.88 12.44
CA SER A 96 -1.73 9.73 12.09
C SER A 96 -2.61 10.23 13.25
N LEU A 97 -3.93 10.25 13.06
CA LEU A 97 -4.88 10.56 14.12
C LEU A 97 -5.68 9.31 14.47
N ALA A 98 -5.98 9.13 15.75
CA ALA A 98 -6.97 8.18 16.21
C ALA A 98 -8.32 8.48 15.55
N LYS A 99 -9.11 7.43 15.28
CA LYS A 99 -10.39 7.55 14.57
C LYS A 99 -11.55 7.49 15.57
N ALA A 100 -12.54 8.34 15.38
CA ALA A 100 -13.87 8.24 15.96
C ALA A 100 -14.91 8.27 14.85
N THR A 101 -15.96 7.45 14.98
CA THR A 101 -17.04 7.33 13.99
C THR A 101 -18.41 7.59 14.59
N THR A 102 -18.47 7.67 15.92
CA THR A 102 -19.69 7.93 16.67
C THR A 102 -19.50 9.13 17.61
N GLU A 103 -20.61 9.76 17.95
CA GLU A 103 -20.63 10.84 18.93
C GLU A 103 -20.12 10.39 20.32
N ASP A 104 -20.50 9.17 20.74
CA ASP A 104 -20.06 8.60 22.02
C ASP A 104 -18.54 8.44 22.09
N GLU A 105 -17.88 8.07 21.00
CA GLU A 105 -16.42 7.98 20.95
C GLU A 105 -15.75 9.35 21.07
N VAL A 106 -16.35 10.41 20.48
CA VAL A 106 -15.88 11.78 20.64
C VAL A 106 -16.07 12.26 22.07
N ARG A 107 -17.23 12.00 22.69
CA ARG A 107 -17.49 12.32 24.10
C ARG A 107 -16.52 11.59 25.03
N ALA A 108 -16.25 10.32 24.76
CA ALA A 108 -15.25 9.54 25.50
C ALA A 108 -13.84 10.14 25.37
N PHE A 109 -13.49 10.67 24.19
CA PHE A 109 -12.24 11.41 24.00
C PHE A 109 -12.22 12.68 24.86
N CYS A 110 -13.26 13.52 24.81
CA CYS A 110 -13.36 14.75 25.59
C CYS A 110 -13.29 14.48 27.10
N ALA A 111 -13.96 13.44 27.58
CA ALA A 111 -13.98 13.04 29.00
C ALA A 111 -12.57 12.70 29.54
N ARG A 112 -11.66 12.20 28.74
CA ARG A 112 -10.25 11.96 29.15
C ARG A 112 -9.51 13.25 29.50
N PHE A 113 -9.98 14.39 29.00
CA PHE A 113 -9.40 15.71 29.18
C PHE A 113 -10.40 16.69 29.81
N ALA A 114 -11.14 16.21 30.80
CA ALA A 114 -12.16 17.00 31.51
C ALA A 114 -11.60 18.35 31.98
N GLY A 115 -12.33 19.43 31.71
CA GLY A 115 -11.94 20.80 32.09
C GLY A 115 -10.96 21.47 31.11
N GLN A 116 -10.56 20.79 30.04
CA GLN A 116 -9.80 21.39 28.93
C GLN A 116 -10.75 21.99 27.88
N VAL A 117 -10.25 22.98 27.16
CA VAL A 117 -10.90 23.56 25.98
C VAL A 117 -10.42 22.81 24.74
N PHE A 118 -11.31 22.60 23.79
CA PHE A 118 -11.03 21.91 22.56
C PHE A 118 -11.05 22.86 21.35
N ARG A 119 -10.35 22.47 20.31
CA ARG A 119 -10.40 23.11 19.00
C ARG A 119 -10.91 22.07 18.01
N VAL A 120 -11.97 22.40 17.27
CA VAL A 120 -12.52 21.57 16.21
C VAL A 120 -12.22 22.25 14.89
N SER A 121 -11.61 21.53 13.96
CA SER A 121 -11.28 22.02 12.62
C SER A 121 -11.69 21.02 11.55
N GLU A 122 -11.78 21.48 10.31
CA GLU A 122 -11.98 20.63 9.15
C GLU A 122 -10.82 19.65 9.00
N LYS A 123 -11.13 18.37 8.74
CA LYS A 123 -10.16 17.36 8.35
C LYS A 123 -9.98 17.38 6.84
N LEU A 124 -8.98 18.11 6.39
CA LEU A 124 -8.68 18.29 4.99
C LEU A 124 -8.22 16.97 4.36
N ASP A 125 -8.61 16.75 3.12
CA ASP A 125 -8.24 15.58 2.32
C ASP A 125 -7.26 15.96 1.20
N GLY A 126 -5.98 15.86 1.50
CA GLY A 126 -4.89 16.27 0.62
C GLY A 126 -3.60 15.49 0.83
N LEU A 127 -2.49 16.20 0.84
CA LEU A 127 -1.16 15.67 1.13
C LEU A 127 -0.50 16.47 2.26
N SER A 128 -0.18 15.81 3.36
CA SER A 128 0.44 16.44 4.52
C SER A 128 1.88 16.86 4.22
N LEU A 129 2.20 18.10 4.58
CA LEU A 129 3.53 18.71 4.41
C LEU A 129 4.06 19.25 5.73
N SER A 130 5.39 19.15 5.90
CA SER A 130 6.20 19.90 6.87
C SER A 130 6.94 21.00 6.12
N VAL A 131 6.72 22.25 6.51
CA VAL A 131 7.33 23.45 5.94
C VAL A 131 8.24 24.07 6.98
N VAL A 132 9.53 24.09 6.73
CA VAL A 132 10.53 24.57 7.69
C VAL A 132 11.13 25.89 7.23
N TYR A 133 11.15 26.86 8.15
CA TYR A 133 11.80 28.16 7.99
C TYR A 133 12.98 28.28 8.96
N ARG A 134 14.03 28.97 8.54
CA ARG A 134 15.19 29.34 9.38
C ARG A 134 15.41 30.84 9.30
N ASP A 135 15.35 31.48 10.45
CA ASP A 135 15.51 32.94 10.56
C ASP A 135 14.65 33.73 9.56
N GLY A 136 13.42 33.25 9.41
CA GLY A 136 12.41 33.83 8.54
C GLY A 136 12.43 33.37 7.09
N ALA A 137 13.48 32.74 6.59
CA ALA A 137 13.54 32.24 5.21
C ALA A 137 13.06 30.80 5.09
N LEU A 138 12.33 30.47 4.01
CA LEU A 138 11.93 29.09 3.70
C LEU A 138 13.16 28.22 3.44
N ASP A 139 13.44 27.29 4.35
CA ASP A 139 14.56 26.34 4.29
C ASP A 139 14.18 25.13 3.42
N HIS A 140 13.15 24.39 3.81
CA HIS A 140 12.69 23.25 3.02
C HIS A 140 11.20 22.91 3.27
N VAL A 141 10.63 22.18 2.30
CA VAL A 141 9.31 21.56 2.36
C VAL A 141 9.48 20.06 2.17
N ALA A 142 8.86 19.26 3.05
CA ALA A 142 8.91 17.81 2.97
C ALA A 142 7.50 17.20 3.09
N THR A 143 7.27 16.09 2.41
CA THR A 143 6.06 15.27 2.59
C THR A 143 6.10 14.56 3.93
N ARG A 144 4.95 14.07 4.42
CA ARG A 144 4.88 13.24 5.63
C ARG A 144 5.79 12.01 5.52
N GLY A 145 5.82 11.38 4.34
CA GLY A 145 6.58 10.15 4.11
C GLY A 145 6.20 9.05 5.10
N THR A 146 7.19 8.46 5.76
CA THR A 146 7.01 7.42 6.78
C THR A 146 6.53 7.96 8.13
N GLY A 147 6.29 9.26 8.25
CA GLY A 147 6.07 9.95 9.51
C GLY A 147 7.35 10.40 10.19
N GLU A 148 8.44 9.67 10.07
CA GLU A 148 9.78 10.04 10.55
C GLU A 148 10.64 10.71 9.47
N VAL A 149 10.51 10.26 8.22
CA VAL A 149 11.30 10.70 7.06
C VAL A 149 10.37 11.05 5.93
N GLY A 150 10.45 12.26 5.41
CA GLY A 150 9.70 12.75 4.26
C GLY A 150 10.57 13.01 3.05
N GLU A 151 9.98 13.02 1.85
CA GLU A 151 10.63 13.42 0.60
C GLU A 151 10.68 14.94 0.50
N LEU A 152 11.85 15.48 0.16
CA LEU A 152 12.04 16.91 -0.08
C LEU A 152 11.33 17.34 -1.37
N VAL A 153 10.39 18.27 -1.24
CA VAL A 153 9.58 18.79 -2.34
C VAL A 153 9.63 20.31 -2.42
N THR A 154 10.67 20.94 -1.87
CA THR A 154 10.80 22.41 -1.72
C THR A 154 10.62 23.14 -3.03
N ASP A 155 11.36 22.75 -4.06
CA ASP A 155 11.30 23.39 -5.37
C ASP A 155 9.92 23.20 -6.01
N LYS A 156 9.38 22.00 -5.93
CA LYS A 156 8.04 21.67 -6.42
C LYS A 156 6.97 22.52 -5.72
N ALA A 157 7.02 22.58 -4.38
CA ALA A 157 6.06 23.34 -3.57
C ALA A 157 6.07 24.83 -3.92
N ARG A 158 7.23 25.43 -4.17
CA ARG A 158 7.36 26.84 -4.58
C ARG A 158 6.61 27.15 -5.88
N HIS A 159 6.58 26.23 -6.83
CA HIS A 159 5.91 26.42 -8.11
C HIS A 159 4.41 26.16 -8.03
N VAL A 160 3.99 25.09 -7.31
CA VAL A 160 2.60 24.63 -7.33
C VAL A 160 1.76 25.10 -6.14
N ILE A 161 2.35 25.72 -5.10
CA ILE A 161 1.64 26.29 -3.94
C ILE A 161 1.91 27.81 -3.88
N PRO A 162 1.25 28.62 -4.70
CA PRO A 162 1.54 30.05 -4.81
C PRO A 162 1.30 30.83 -3.52
N GLY A 163 0.44 30.33 -2.61
CA GLY A 163 0.17 30.94 -1.30
C GLY A 163 1.16 30.55 -0.19
N LEU A 164 2.18 29.72 -0.48
CA LEU A 164 3.17 29.34 0.51
C LEU A 164 4.15 30.52 0.76
N PRO A 165 4.24 31.08 1.99
CA PRO A 165 5.12 32.21 2.26
C PRO A 165 6.60 31.86 1.97
N ALA A 166 7.29 32.66 1.19
CA ALA A 166 8.73 32.53 1.00
C ALA A 166 9.52 32.97 2.24
N THR A 167 8.91 33.84 3.06
CA THR A 167 9.47 34.35 4.31
C THR A 167 8.40 34.50 5.38
N LEU A 168 8.79 34.31 6.65
CA LEU A 168 7.99 34.62 7.83
C LEU A 168 8.70 35.70 8.67
N ASP A 169 7.93 36.55 9.35
CA ASP A 169 8.49 37.49 10.33
C ASP A 169 8.76 36.75 11.66
N ALA A 170 9.75 35.86 11.64
CA ALA A 170 10.09 35.02 12.77
C ALA A 170 11.58 34.65 12.75
N ARG A 171 12.20 34.52 13.93
CA ARG A 171 13.58 34.06 14.10
C ARG A 171 13.63 32.64 14.66
N GLY A 172 14.77 31.97 14.48
CA GLY A 172 14.97 30.58 14.87
C GLY A 172 14.42 29.61 13.84
N ARG A 173 14.30 28.34 14.22
CA ARG A 173 13.69 27.32 13.41
C ARG A 173 12.18 27.28 13.66
N ILE A 174 11.41 27.58 12.65
CA ILE A 174 9.95 27.41 12.64
C ILE A 174 9.60 26.23 11.77
N GLU A 175 8.82 25.30 12.27
CA GLU A 175 8.19 24.23 11.49
C GLU A 175 6.68 24.45 11.46
N VAL A 176 6.11 24.57 10.27
CA VAL A 176 4.66 24.66 10.04
C VAL A 176 4.21 23.35 9.39
N ARG A 177 3.22 22.70 9.98
CA ARG A 177 2.63 21.47 9.48
C ARG A 177 1.23 21.76 8.97
N GLY A 178 0.93 21.24 7.79
CA GLY A 178 -0.34 21.50 7.15
C GLY A 178 -0.67 20.50 6.07
N GLU A 179 -1.78 20.73 5.40
CA GLU A 179 -2.28 19.91 4.31
C GLU A 179 -2.28 20.74 3.02
N ALA A 180 -1.66 20.20 1.98
CA ALA A 180 -1.75 20.75 0.62
C ALA A 180 -2.92 20.08 -0.10
N VAL A 181 -3.91 20.88 -0.50
CA VAL A 181 -5.12 20.42 -1.18
C VAL A 181 -5.21 21.01 -2.58
N MET A 182 -5.81 20.27 -3.50
CA MET A 182 -6.26 20.80 -4.78
C MET A 182 -7.71 21.26 -4.63
N LEU A 183 -8.00 22.50 -5.01
CA LEU A 183 -9.38 22.98 -4.98
C LEU A 183 -10.23 22.24 -6.03
N ARG A 184 -11.50 21.99 -5.74
CA ARG A 184 -12.46 21.38 -6.68
C ARG A 184 -12.57 22.18 -7.96
N SER A 185 -12.58 23.52 -7.86
CA SER A 185 -12.56 24.42 -9.00
C SER A 185 -11.31 24.26 -9.86
N THR A 186 -10.12 24.12 -9.23
CA THR A 186 -8.85 23.89 -9.93
C THR A 186 -8.86 22.53 -10.63
N TRP A 187 -9.31 21.48 -9.95
CA TRP A 187 -9.43 20.12 -10.49
C TRP A 187 -10.37 20.06 -11.69
N SER A 188 -11.54 20.70 -11.60
CA SER A 188 -12.52 20.75 -12.70
C SER A 188 -11.95 21.46 -13.90
N ALA A 189 -11.40 22.68 -13.71
CA ALA A 189 -10.80 23.45 -14.78
C ALA A 189 -9.64 22.71 -15.48
N TYR A 190 -8.80 22.01 -14.71
CA TYR A 190 -7.73 21.19 -15.27
C TYR A 190 -8.29 20.06 -16.14
N ASN A 191 -9.28 19.31 -15.64
CA ASN A 191 -9.86 18.17 -16.36
C ASN A 191 -10.60 18.60 -17.63
N GLU A 192 -11.28 19.74 -17.61
CA GLU A 192 -11.91 20.33 -18.80
C GLU A 192 -10.86 20.69 -19.87
N ALA A 193 -9.72 21.21 -19.45
CA ALA A 193 -8.61 21.59 -20.36
C ALA A 193 -7.79 20.38 -20.85
N HIS A 194 -7.83 19.25 -20.12
CA HIS A 194 -6.99 18.06 -20.37
C HIS A 194 -7.81 16.76 -20.38
N PRO A 195 -8.80 16.62 -21.26
CA PRO A 195 -9.70 15.45 -21.27
C PRO A 195 -8.99 14.13 -21.55
N ASP A 196 -7.81 14.18 -22.21
CA ASP A 196 -7.00 13.00 -22.51
C ASP A 196 -6.21 12.48 -21.29
N LYS A 197 -6.04 13.28 -20.26
CA LYS A 197 -5.29 12.95 -19.05
C LYS A 197 -5.94 13.54 -17.80
N PRO A 198 -7.19 13.21 -17.50
CA PRO A 198 -7.88 13.77 -16.35
C PRO A 198 -7.27 13.30 -15.04
N LEU A 199 -7.31 14.15 -14.03
CA LEU A 199 -7.00 13.78 -12.65
C LEU A 199 -8.22 13.06 -12.05
N THR A 200 -7.99 11.94 -11.38
CA THR A 200 -9.04 11.08 -10.85
C THR A 200 -9.91 11.79 -9.80
N ASN A 201 -9.27 12.49 -8.87
CA ASN A 201 -9.91 13.29 -7.82
C ASN A 201 -8.95 14.37 -7.30
N PRO A 202 -9.43 15.35 -6.52
CA PRO A 202 -8.60 16.43 -5.98
C PRO A 202 -7.42 15.94 -5.13
N ARG A 203 -7.61 14.93 -4.28
CA ARG A 203 -6.55 14.36 -3.42
C ARG A 203 -5.42 13.75 -4.23
N ASN A 204 -5.74 12.85 -5.18
CA ASN A 204 -4.75 12.25 -6.08
C ASN A 204 -4.13 13.31 -6.99
N GLY A 205 -4.91 14.33 -7.37
CA GLY A 205 -4.45 15.52 -8.07
C GLY A 205 -3.38 16.27 -7.27
N ALA A 206 -3.59 16.48 -5.98
CA ALA A 206 -2.62 17.15 -5.10
C ALA A 206 -1.32 16.33 -4.98
N ALA A 207 -1.43 15.05 -4.63
CA ALA A 207 -0.28 14.16 -4.51
C ALA A 207 0.49 14.05 -5.84
N GLY A 208 -0.22 13.78 -6.94
CA GLY A 208 0.38 13.68 -8.26
C GLY A 208 1.01 14.98 -8.76
N THR A 209 0.54 16.14 -8.34
CA THR A 209 1.13 17.45 -8.67
C THR A 209 2.48 17.64 -7.99
N LEU A 210 2.57 17.35 -6.70
CA LEU A 210 3.83 17.44 -5.96
C LEU A 210 4.87 16.40 -6.41
N MET A 211 4.45 15.31 -7.05
CA MET A 211 5.34 14.27 -7.56
C MET A 211 5.77 14.48 -9.02
N GLN A 212 5.28 15.53 -9.72
CA GLN A 212 5.71 15.82 -11.10
C GLN A 212 7.23 16.06 -11.17
N LYS A 213 7.82 15.62 -12.28
CA LYS A 213 9.24 15.85 -12.57
C LYS A 213 9.52 17.30 -12.96
N ASP A 214 8.54 17.94 -13.60
CA ASP A 214 8.59 19.34 -14.05
C ASP A 214 7.47 20.13 -13.33
N PRO A 215 7.78 20.76 -12.19
CA PRO A 215 6.79 21.49 -11.40
C PRO A 215 6.37 22.82 -12.08
N GLU A 216 7.24 23.43 -12.88
CA GLU A 216 6.91 24.66 -13.62
C GLU A 216 5.86 24.37 -14.71
N ALA A 217 6.06 23.30 -15.48
CA ALA A 217 5.07 22.86 -16.46
C ALA A 217 3.75 22.45 -15.79
N ALA A 218 3.78 21.81 -14.63
CA ALA A 218 2.59 21.46 -13.88
C ALA A 218 1.80 22.71 -13.43
N ALA A 219 2.49 23.72 -12.91
CA ALA A 219 1.88 24.99 -12.53
C ALA A 219 1.32 25.76 -13.74
N ALA A 220 2.07 25.81 -14.85
CA ALA A 220 1.63 26.42 -16.11
C ALA A 220 0.39 25.73 -16.70
N ALA A 221 0.24 24.42 -16.48
CA ALA A 221 -0.94 23.65 -16.85
C ALA A 221 -2.12 23.85 -15.87
N GLY A 222 -2.00 24.73 -14.86
CA GLY A 222 -3.07 25.03 -13.90
C GLY A 222 -3.17 24.05 -12.74
N ARG A 223 -2.18 23.16 -12.53
CA ARG A 223 -2.15 22.24 -11.38
C ARG A 223 -1.63 22.97 -10.14
N LEU A 224 -2.49 23.76 -9.52
CA LEU A 224 -2.17 24.55 -8.34
C LEU A 224 -2.78 23.96 -7.08
N LEU A 225 -2.07 24.13 -5.96
CA LEU A 225 -2.50 23.65 -4.65
C LEU A 225 -2.63 24.83 -3.67
N ARG A 226 -3.43 24.63 -2.63
CA ARG A 226 -3.57 25.53 -1.50
C ARG A 226 -3.07 24.82 -0.25
N PHE A 227 -2.33 25.53 0.59
CA PHE A 227 -1.78 24.96 1.83
C PHE A 227 -2.51 25.54 3.04
N PHE A 228 -3.01 24.66 3.91
CA PHE A 228 -3.65 25.02 5.16
C PHE A 228 -2.86 24.44 6.32
N ALA A 229 -2.40 25.29 7.22
CA ALA A 229 -1.66 24.89 8.41
C ALA A 229 -2.60 24.33 9.49
N PHE A 230 -2.20 23.26 10.17
CA PHE A 230 -2.90 22.70 11.30
C PHE A 230 -2.04 22.64 12.59
N GLY A 231 -0.76 22.95 12.50
CA GLY A 231 0.16 23.01 13.64
C GLY A 231 1.45 23.71 13.29
N ALA A 232 2.09 24.30 14.31
CA ALA A 232 3.43 24.88 14.18
C ALA A 232 4.23 24.69 15.46
N ASP A 233 5.55 24.77 15.34
CA ASP A 233 6.46 24.87 16.48
C ASP A 233 7.62 25.84 16.18
N ARG A 234 8.19 26.44 17.24
CA ARG A 234 9.43 27.22 17.21
C ARG A 234 10.47 26.49 18.06
N ASP A 235 11.52 25.99 17.41
CA ASP A 235 12.58 25.23 18.09
C ASP A 235 12.04 24.09 18.98
N GLY A 236 10.93 23.46 18.55
CA GLY A 236 10.22 22.39 19.26
C GLY A 236 9.17 22.86 20.28
N ALA A 237 9.06 24.15 20.58
CA ALA A 237 7.97 24.68 21.41
C ALA A 237 6.72 24.90 20.56
N PRO A 238 5.55 24.35 20.95
CA PRO A 238 4.33 24.45 20.16
C PRO A 238 3.85 25.90 20.02
N LEU A 239 3.29 26.23 18.85
CA LEU A 239 2.85 27.55 18.44
C LEU A 239 1.54 27.45 17.66
N ASP A 240 0.70 28.48 17.71
CA ASP A 240 -0.48 28.54 16.83
C ASP A 240 -0.04 29.03 15.44
N PRO A 241 -0.34 28.29 14.35
CA PRO A 241 0.00 28.71 12.99
C PRO A 241 -0.59 30.06 12.59
N ALA A 242 -1.74 30.43 13.14
CA ALA A 242 -2.40 31.70 12.87
C ALA A 242 -1.55 32.91 13.32
N GLU A 243 -0.73 32.77 14.38
CA GLU A 243 0.19 33.80 14.84
C GLU A 243 1.32 34.10 13.83
N LEU A 244 1.58 33.15 12.92
CA LEU A 244 2.58 33.29 11.87
C LEU A 244 1.99 33.90 10.58
N GLY A 245 0.68 34.19 10.54
CA GLY A 245 0.00 34.67 9.34
C GLY A 245 -0.13 33.61 8.24
N VAL A 246 0.04 32.32 8.59
CA VAL A 246 -0.16 31.21 7.65
C VAL A 246 -1.63 30.82 7.65
N GLU A 247 -2.18 30.54 6.46
CA GLU A 247 -3.56 30.16 6.30
C GLU A 247 -3.88 28.86 7.05
N THR A 248 -5.02 28.84 7.78
CA THR A 248 -5.52 27.66 8.49
C THR A 248 -6.92 27.29 7.98
N ALA A 249 -7.28 26.01 8.10
CA ALA A 249 -8.65 25.57 7.88
C ALA A 249 -9.61 26.25 8.88
N ALA A 250 -10.89 26.32 8.52
CA ALA A 250 -11.91 26.85 9.43
C ALA A 250 -11.93 26.02 10.73
N GLN A 251 -12.02 26.72 11.86
CA GLN A 251 -11.93 26.11 13.17
C GLN A 251 -12.82 26.81 14.20
N ALA A 252 -13.27 26.05 15.19
CA ALA A 252 -14.05 26.53 16.33
C ALA A 252 -13.36 26.17 17.64
N VAL A 253 -13.46 27.08 18.62
CA VAL A 253 -13.00 26.83 20.01
C VAL A 253 -14.22 26.40 20.81
N CYS A 254 -14.14 25.23 21.43
CA CYS A 254 -15.22 24.53 22.09
C CYS A 254 -14.88 24.34 23.59
N PRO A 255 -15.68 24.92 24.52
CA PRO A 255 -15.41 24.84 25.94
C PRO A 255 -15.73 23.46 26.54
N ASP A 256 -16.57 22.67 25.90
CA ASP A 256 -17.07 21.38 26.38
C ASP A 256 -17.37 20.44 25.19
N ASP A 257 -17.80 19.21 25.51
CA ASP A 257 -18.10 18.17 24.52
C ASP A 257 -19.39 18.46 23.72
N ASP A 258 -20.39 19.13 24.28
CA ASP A 258 -21.59 19.53 23.54
C ASP A 258 -21.24 20.56 22.45
N ALA A 259 -20.39 21.53 22.76
CA ALA A 259 -19.88 22.48 21.78
C ALA A 259 -19.00 21.80 20.71
N VAL A 260 -18.26 20.75 21.09
CA VAL A 260 -17.47 19.93 20.14
C VAL A 260 -18.39 19.22 19.15
N ILE A 261 -19.45 18.57 19.62
CA ILE A 261 -20.41 17.88 18.75
C ILE A 261 -21.10 18.87 17.80
N ALA A 262 -21.61 20.00 18.34
CA ALA A 262 -22.23 21.02 17.50
C ALA A 262 -21.28 21.58 16.42
N ALA A 263 -19.98 21.73 16.73
CA ALA A 263 -18.99 22.17 15.77
C ALA A 263 -18.72 21.11 14.68
N ILE A 264 -18.70 19.80 15.03
CA ILE A 264 -18.58 18.69 14.09
C ILE A 264 -19.78 18.70 13.13
N GLU A 265 -21.01 18.81 13.65
CA GLU A 265 -22.24 18.88 12.84
C GLU A 265 -22.20 20.07 11.87
N ALA A 266 -21.84 21.27 12.37
CA ALA A 266 -21.73 22.47 11.53
C ALA A 266 -20.69 22.36 10.40
N ILE A 267 -19.60 21.61 10.62
CA ILE A 267 -18.63 21.29 9.54
C ILE A 267 -19.29 20.34 8.53
N GLY A 268 -20.02 19.32 9.00
CA GLY A 268 -20.74 18.36 8.15
C GLY A 268 -21.74 19.04 7.22
N ASP A 269 -22.56 19.94 7.76
CA ASP A 269 -23.61 20.65 7.02
C ASP A 269 -23.06 21.53 5.87
N ARG A 270 -21.88 22.09 6.02
CA ARG A 270 -21.24 22.93 4.98
C ARG A 270 -20.31 22.18 4.04
N ARG A 271 -20.05 20.88 4.26
CA ARG A 271 -19.10 20.07 3.51
C ARG A 271 -19.26 20.17 2.00
N ASP A 272 -20.50 20.07 1.52
CA ASP A 272 -20.80 20.08 0.08
C ASP A 272 -20.55 21.44 -0.57
N GLY A 273 -20.59 22.53 0.21
CA GLY A 273 -20.35 23.91 -0.25
C GLY A 273 -18.88 24.31 -0.26
N LEU A 274 -17.96 23.49 0.25
CA LEU A 274 -16.53 23.78 0.26
C LEU A 274 -15.92 23.56 -1.13
N ASP A 275 -14.95 24.41 -1.51
CA ASP A 275 -14.19 24.25 -2.74
C ASP A 275 -13.00 23.26 -2.59
N TYR A 276 -12.97 22.47 -1.52
CA TYR A 276 -12.01 21.42 -1.27
C TYR A 276 -12.66 20.26 -0.52
N ASP A 277 -12.02 19.09 -0.58
CA ASP A 277 -12.55 17.89 0.06
C ASP A 277 -12.12 17.81 1.53
N ILE A 278 -13.06 17.35 2.37
CA ILE A 278 -12.81 16.98 3.77
C ILE A 278 -13.38 15.59 4.03
N ASP A 279 -12.64 14.77 4.79
CA ASP A 279 -13.06 13.41 5.16
C ASP A 279 -13.56 13.30 6.61
N GLY A 280 -13.64 14.45 7.31
CA GLY A 280 -14.03 14.48 8.72
C GLY A 280 -13.84 15.83 9.39
N ALA A 281 -13.80 15.78 10.71
CA ALA A 281 -13.40 16.88 11.57
C ALA A 281 -12.25 16.42 12.51
N VAL A 282 -11.35 17.31 12.88
CA VAL A 282 -10.30 17.04 13.86
C VAL A 282 -10.65 17.74 15.14
N VAL A 283 -10.78 16.97 16.22
CA VAL A 283 -10.94 17.47 17.60
C VAL A 283 -9.59 17.37 18.29
N ARG A 284 -9.08 18.47 18.82
CA ARG A 284 -7.80 18.51 19.55
C ARG A 284 -7.87 19.42 20.75
N LEU A 285 -6.97 19.22 21.71
CA LEU A 285 -6.78 20.18 22.78
C LEU A 285 -6.42 21.55 22.22
N HIS A 286 -7.11 22.59 22.69
CA HIS A 286 -6.96 23.96 22.19
C HIS A 286 -5.58 24.52 22.47
N GLU A 287 -5.15 24.43 23.74
CA GLU A 287 -3.88 24.95 24.19
C GLU A 287 -2.72 24.10 23.65
N PRO A 288 -1.78 24.69 22.88
CA PRO A 288 -0.65 23.96 22.31
C PRO A 288 0.19 23.23 23.36
N ALA A 289 0.40 23.85 24.54
CA ALA A 289 1.14 23.24 25.63
C ALA A 289 0.42 22.03 26.25
N ALA A 290 -0.91 22.07 26.36
CA ALA A 290 -1.71 20.94 26.84
C ALA A 290 -1.70 19.77 25.82
N PHE A 291 -1.77 20.11 24.53
CA PHE A 291 -1.64 19.12 23.44
C PHE A 291 -0.28 18.40 23.48
N ASP A 292 0.80 19.15 23.68
CA ASP A 292 2.15 18.60 23.75
C ASP A 292 2.34 17.74 25.02
N ALA A 293 1.80 18.19 26.17
CA ALA A 293 1.83 17.47 27.44
C ALA A 293 1.04 16.16 27.41
N ALA A 294 -0.02 16.06 26.59
CA ALA A 294 -0.78 14.81 26.39
C ALA A 294 0.08 13.71 25.77
N GLY A 295 1.12 14.10 25.03
CA GLY A 295 2.06 13.18 24.38
C GLY A 295 1.44 12.40 23.23
N PHE A 296 2.13 11.34 22.85
CA PHE A 296 1.71 10.45 21.75
C PHE A 296 2.03 8.99 22.06
N ASN A 297 1.39 8.07 21.36
CA ASN A 297 1.79 6.67 21.27
C ASN A 297 2.68 6.46 20.02
N SER A 298 2.91 5.22 19.62
CA SER A 298 3.77 4.90 18.46
C SER A 298 3.28 5.48 17.14
N ALA A 299 1.99 5.78 17.00
CA ALA A 299 1.36 6.16 15.72
C ALA A 299 0.52 7.43 15.78
N GLU A 300 0.03 7.84 16.97
CA GLU A 300 -1.03 8.84 17.12
C GLU A 300 -0.78 9.77 18.32
N PRO A 301 -1.11 11.09 18.22
CA PRO A 301 -1.11 12.00 19.34
C PRO A 301 -2.32 11.70 20.25
N ARG A 302 -2.08 11.67 21.56
CA ARG A 302 -3.15 11.40 22.55
C ARG A 302 -4.13 12.57 22.72
N GLY A 303 -3.69 13.77 22.39
CA GLY A 303 -4.47 15.02 22.55
C GLY A 303 -5.33 15.38 21.33
N ALA A 304 -5.46 14.49 20.33
CA ALA A 304 -6.33 14.70 19.17
C ALA A 304 -7.02 13.41 18.72
N VAL A 305 -8.18 13.58 18.09
CA VAL A 305 -8.95 12.51 17.44
C VAL A 305 -9.57 13.03 16.15
N ALA A 306 -9.66 12.19 15.13
CA ALA A 306 -10.34 12.50 13.88
C ALA A 306 -11.74 11.86 13.90
N PHE A 307 -12.78 12.68 13.89
CA PHE A 307 -14.13 12.23 13.64
C PHE A 307 -14.31 12.07 12.13
N LYS A 308 -14.64 10.86 11.68
CA LYS A 308 -14.93 10.59 10.27
C LYS A 308 -16.44 10.57 10.04
N TYR A 309 -16.90 11.40 9.11
CA TYR A 309 -18.31 11.38 8.72
C TYR A 309 -18.69 10.03 8.14
N PRO A 310 -19.97 9.62 8.28
CA PRO A 310 -20.48 8.49 7.53
C PRO A 310 -20.15 8.66 6.03
N PRO A 311 -19.81 7.59 5.35
CA PRO A 311 -19.53 7.66 3.91
C PRO A 311 -20.76 8.17 3.17
N GLU A 312 -20.51 8.97 2.12
CA GLU A 312 -21.59 9.42 1.25
C GLU A 312 -22.23 8.22 0.56
N GLU A 313 -23.53 8.04 0.74
CA GLU A 313 -24.35 7.08 0.01
C GLU A 313 -25.15 7.80 -1.08
N LYS A 314 -25.08 7.29 -2.31
CA LYS A 314 -25.97 7.73 -3.40
C LYS A 314 -26.72 6.54 -3.95
N LEU A 315 -28.00 6.75 -4.20
CA LEU A 315 -28.85 5.72 -4.80
C LEU A 315 -28.70 5.74 -6.31
N THR A 316 -28.60 4.55 -6.91
CA THR A 316 -28.56 4.36 -8.36
C THR A 316 -29.14 3.01 -8.75
N LYS A 317 -29.39 2.79 -10.05
CA LYS A 317 -29.92 1.53 -10.57
C LYS A 317 -28.80 0.57 -10.96
N LEU A 318 -28.92 -0.69 -10.54
CA LEU A 318 -28.05 -1.80 -10.95
C LEU A 318 -28.47 -2.28 -12.33
N LEU A 319 -27.70 -1.95 -13.37
CA LEU A 319 -28.06 -2.19 -14.77
C LEU A 319 -27.64 -3.57 -15.27
N ALA A 320 -26.43 -4.04 -14.87
CA ALA A 320 -25.87 -5.30 -15.32
C ALA A 320 -24.81 -5.81 -14.33
N VAL A 321 -24.54 -7.10 -14.39
CA VAL A 321 -23.39 -7.71 -13.71
C VAL A 321 -22.50 -8.40 -14.74
N GLU A 322 -21.24 -8.00 -14.77
CA GLU A 322 -20.20 -8.55 -15.61
C GLU A 322 -19.28 -9.45 -14.78
N TRP A 323 -18.70 -10.44 -15.45
CA TRP A 323 -17.82 -11.44 -14.81
C TRP A 323 -16.46 -11.46 -15.49
N PRO A 324 -15.61 -10.43 -15.30
CA PRO A 324 -14.28 -10.37 -15.92
C PRO A 324 -13.37 -11.49 -15.42
N VAL A 325 -12.49 -11.99 -16.30
CA VAL A 325 -11.55 -13.07 -15.98
C VAL A 325 -10.19 -12.48 -15.66
N GLY A 326 -9.70 -12.69 -14.44
CA GLY A 326 -8.38 -12.23 -14.00
C GLY A 326 -7.22 -13.13 -14.48
N LYS A 327 -5.98 -12.66 -14.30
CA LYS A 327 -4.73 -13.33 -14.76
C LYS A 327 -4.53 -14.76 -14.26
N ILE A 328 -5.06 -15.05 -13.07
CA ILE A 328 -4.97 -16.38 -12.44
C ILE A 328 -6.27 -17.18 -12.59
N GLY A 329 -7.23 -16.69 -13.38
CA GLY A 329 -8.49 -17.36 -13.66
C GLY A 329 -9.64 -17.00 -12.70
N ARG A 330 -9.44 -16.16 -11.67
CA ARG A 330 -10.54 -15.69 -10.83
C ARG A 330 -11.53 -14.86 -11.67
N VAL A 331 -12.83 -15.08 -11.45
CA VAL A 331 -13.94 -14.44 -12.19
C VAL A 331 -14.82 -13.70 -11.18
N PRO A 332 -14.41 -12.49 -10.74
CA PRO A 332 -15.16 -11.71 -9.77
C PRO A 332 -16.37 -11.03 -10.40
N PRO A 333 -17.49 -10.83 -9.64
CA PRO A 333 -18.61 -10.03 -10.11
C PRO A 333 -18.29 -8.53 -10.06
N ARG A 334 -18.60 -7.83 -11.15
CA ARG A 334 -18.54 -6.37 -11.28
C ARG A 334 -19.90 -5.86 -11.75
N ALA A 335 -20.53 -4.98 -10.99
CA ALA A 335 -21.76 -4.37 -11.39
C ALA A 335 -21.53 -3.13 -12.25
N ARG A 336 -22.37 -2.96 -13.28
CA ARG A 336 -22.54 -1.72 -13.99
C ARG A 336 -23.81 -1.04 -13.48
N VAL A 337 -23.69 0.20 -13.05
CA VAL A 337 -24.80 1.00 -12.51
C VAL A 337 -25.11 2.17 -13.41
N GLN A 338 -26.30 2.75 -13.26
CA GLN A 338 -26.59 4.05 -13.87
C GLN A 338 -25.58 5.06 -13.32
N PRO A 339 -24.96 5.88 -14.21
CA PRO A 339 -23.94 6.83 -13.76
C PRO A 339 -24.43 7.68 -12.59
N VAL A 340 -23.69 7.67 -11.48
CA VAL A 340 -24.03 8.41 -10.27
C VAL A 340 -22.80 9.18 -9.78
N PHE A 341 -23.01 10.45 -9.45
CA PHE A 341 -21.95 11.27 -8.89
C PHE A 341 -21.86 11.06 -7.37
N VAL A 342 -20.75 10.53 -6.89
CA VAL A 342 -20.51 10.25 -5.46
C VAL A 342 -19.03 10.45 -5.13
N GLY A 343 -18.75 11.16 -4.03
CA GLY A 343 -17.39 11.43 -3.59
C GLY A 343 -16.51 12.11 -4.66
N GLY A 344 -17.05 13.09 -5.40
CA GLY A 344 -16.30 13.85 -6.39
C GLY A 344 -16.06 13.18 -7.75
N VAL A 345 -16.59 11.97 -8.00
CA VAL A 345 -16.45 11.26 -9.28
C VAL A 345 -17.77 10.67 -9.76
N THR A 346 -17.90 10.52 -11.08
CA THR A 346 -19.01 9.76 -11.66
C THR A 346 -18.67 8.27 -11.67
N VAL A 347 -19.49 7.49 -10.96
CA VAL A 347 -19.33 6.04 -10.82
C VAL A 347 -20.30 5.33 -11.74
N GLU A 348 -19.78 4.43 -12.57
CA GLU A 348 -20.55 3.56 -13.47
C GLU A 348 -20.30 2.08 -13.18
N ASN A 349 -19.15 1.75 -12.57
CA ASN A 349 -18.74 0.39 -12.26
C ASN A 349 -18.42 0.25 -10.78
N ILE A 350 -19.01 -0.75 -10.13
CA ILE A 350 -18.78 -1.05 -8.71
C ILE A 350 -18.47 -2.52 -8.51
N THR A 351 -17.68 -2.83 -7.49
CA THR A 351 -17.43 -4.23 -7.15
C THR A 351 -18.59 -4.85 -6.41
N LEU A 352 -18.86 -6.13 -6.66
CA LEU A 352 -19.78 -6.95 -5.88
C LEU A 352 -19.03 -8.04 -5.08
N HIS A 353 -17.72 -7.98 -5.05
CA HIS A 353 -16.78 -8.85 -4.31
C HIS A 353 -16.87 -10.34 -4.69
N ASN A 354 -17.95 -11.03 -4.36
CA ASN A 354 -18.14 -12.45 -4.62
C ASN A 354 -19.63 -12.83 -4.66
N PRO A 355 -19.97 -14.02 -5.19
CA PRO A 355 -21.35 -14.48 -5.29
C PRO A 355 -22.10 -14.62 -3.96
N ARG A 356 -21.42 -15.01 -2.89
CA ARG A 356 -22.01 -15.11 -1.56
C ARG A 356 -22.54 -13.76 -1.09
N LEU A 357 -21.76 -12.69 -1.25
CA LEU A 357 -22.14 -11.35 -0.82
C LEU A 357 -23.35 -10.80 -1.60
N ILE A 358 -23.45 -11.14 -2.90
CA ILE A 358 -24.63 -10.82 -3.71
C ILE A 358 -25.90 -11.40 -3.08
N ARG A 359 -25.85 -12.68 -2.68
CA ARG A 359 -27.00 -13.35 -2.02
C ARG A 359 -27.28 -12.79 -0.63
N GLU A 360 -26.25 -12.62 0.20
CA GLU A 360 -26.40 -12.10 1.57
C GLU A 360 -27.03 -10.70 1.60
N ARG A 361 -26.75 -9.89 0.57
CA ARG A 361 -27.32 -8.54 0.42
C ARG A 361 -28.58 -8.51 -0.43
N ASP A 362 -29.07 -9.65 -0.87
CA ASP A 362 -30.24 -9.80 -1.76
C ASP A 362 -30.20 -8.81 -2.95
N LEU A 363 -29.03 -8.74 -3.64
CA LEU A 363 -28.85 -7.84 -4.79
C LEU A 363 -29.44 -8.50 -6.05
N ARG A 364 -30.24 -7.73 -6.80
CA ARG A 364 -30.88 -8.15 -8.05
C ARG A 364 -30.60 -7.15 -9.18
N LEU A 365 -30.61 -7.63 -10.41
CA LEU A 365 -30.61 -6.74 -11.57
C LEU A 365 -31.86 -5.87 -11.54
N GLY A 366 -31.72 -4.58 -11.83
CA GLY A 366 -32.81 -3.62 -11.73
C GLY A 366 -33.01 -2.99 -10.36
N ASP A 367 -32.35 -3.49 -9.30
CA ASP A 367 -32.43 -2.90 -7.98
C ASP A 367 -31.99 -1.44 -7.94
N THR A 368 -32.63 -0.66 -7.08
CA THR A 368 -32.01 0.53 -6.53
C THR A 368 -30.97 0.09 -5.50
N VAL A 369 -29.73 0.49 -5.70
CA VAL A 369 -28.62 0.16 -4.80
C VAL A 369 -27.99 1.41 -4.23
N ALA A 370 -27.60 1.36 -2.96
CA ALA A 370 -26.79 2.39 -2.35
C ALA A 370 -25.33 2.21 -2.77
N VAL A 371 -24.81 3.13 -3.56
CA VAL A 371 -23.39 3.19 -3.88
C VAL A 371 -22.69 3.97 -2.80
N VAL A 372 -21.74 3.33 -2.15
CA VAL A 372 -20.95 3.91 -1.07
C VAL A 372 -19.54 4.08 -1.58
N ARG A 373 -18.98 5.28 -1.40
CA ARG A 373 -17.57 5.54 -1.58
C ARG A 373 -16.97 5.86 -0.21
N ARG A 374 -16.21 4.90 0.32
CA ARG A 374 -15.50 5.09 1.60
C ARG A 374 -14.04 5.35 1.30
N GLY A 375 -13.46 6.39 1.94
CA GLY A 375 -12.04 6.67 1.89
C GLY A 375 -11.45 6.90 0.50
N ASP A 376 -12.25 7.38 -0.43
CA ASP A 376 -11.83 7.90 -1.74
C ASP A 376 -11.35 6.92 -2.81
N VAL A 377 -11.50 5.59 -2.66
CA VAL A 377 -10.83 4.66 -3.59
C VAL A 377 -11.77 3.81 -4.45
N ILE A 378 -12.55 2.88 -3.91
CA ILE A 378 -13.36 1.99 -4.75
C ILE A 378 -14.83 2.06 -4.37
N PRO A 379 -15.72 2.44 -5.31
CA PRO A 379 -17.15 2.38 -5.07
C PRO A 379 -17.64 0.92 -5.05
N PHE A 380 -18.51 0.60 -4.10
CA PHE A 380 -19.13 -0.71 -3.98
C PHE A 380 -20.63 -0.60 -3.69
N ALA A 381 -21.38 -1.69 -3.94
CA ALA A 381 -22.77 -1.78 -3.55
C ALA A 381 -22.88 -2.02 -2.04
N GLY A 382 -23.32 -1.02 -1.29
CA GLY A 382 -23.55 -1.13 0.15
C GLY A 382 -24.73 -2.06 0.44
N ARG A 383 -25.91 -1.73 -0.06
CA ARG A 383 -27.16 -2.47 0.14
C ARG A 383 -28.14 -2.24 -1.02
N SER A 384 -29.09 -3.18 -1.20
CA SER A 384 -30.29 -2.94 -2.02
C SER A 384 -31.31 -2.10 -1.26
N ILE A 385 -32.26 -1.52 -1.98
CA ILE A 385 -33.43 -0.83 -1.43
C ILE A 385 -34.67 -1.65 -1.84
N PRO A 386 -35.04 -2.66 -1.07
CA PRO A 386 -36.13 -3.57 -1.45
C PRO A 386 -37.49 -2.87 -1.57
N GLU A 387 -37.64 -1.72 -0.88
CA GLU A 387 -38.86 -0.91 -0.90
C GLU A 387 -39.12 -0.27 -2.28
N ASP A 388 -38.07 -0.10 -3.10
CA ASP A 388 -38.14 0.46 -4.44
C ASP A 388 -38.41 -0.59 -5.53
N ARG A 389 -38.54 -1.87 -5.16
CA ARG A 389 -38.78 -2.97 -6.10
C ARG A 389 -40.21 -2.96 -6.62
N ASP A 390 -40.38 -3.12 -7.93
CA ASP A 390 -41.66 -3.21 -8.59
C ASP A 390 -42.00 -4.63 -9.10
N GLY A 391 -41.10 -5.61 -8.88
CA GLY A 391 -41.24 -7.00 -9.28
C GLY A 391 -40.61 -7.31 -10.64
N SER A 392 -39.96 -6.36 -11.27
CA SER A 392 -39.18 -6.58 -12.51
C SER A 392 -37.73 -6.98 -12.26
N GLU A 393 -37.30 -7.00 -11.00
CA GLU A 393 -35.93 -7.30 -10.61
C GLU A 393 -35.61 -8.79 -10.78
N GLU A 394 -34.48 -9.06 -11.44
CA GLU A 394 -34.04 -10.42 -11.75
C GLU A 394 -32.90 -10.86 -10.82
N GLU A 395 -32.88 -12.14 -10.47
CA GLU A 395 -31.82 -12.75 -9.68
C GLU A 395 -30.48 -12.70 -10.44
N ILE A 396 -29.39 -12.33 -9.75
CA ILE A 396 -28.05 -12.37 -10.31
C ILE A 396 -27.51 -13.80 -10.19
N VAL A 397 -27.48 -14.51 -11.32
CA VAL A 397 -27.00 -15.89 -11.39
C VAL A 397 -25.51 -15.90 -11.74
N PRO A 398 -24.63 -16.42 -10.85
CA PRO A 398 -23.21 -16.57 -11.17
C PRO A 398 -22.99 -17.54 -12.35
N PRO A 399 -22.06 -17.24 -13.26
CA PRO A 399 -21.80 -18.11 -14.40
C PRO A 399 -21.25 -19.46 -13.97
N THR A 400 -21.66 -20.51 -14.67
CA THR A 400 -21.10 -21.86 -14.54
C THR A 400 -19.97 -22.12 -15.54
N HIS A 401 -19.88 -21.31 -16.59
CA HIS A 401 -18.85 -21.40 -17.63
C HIS A 401 -18.12 -20.06 -17.77
N CYS A 402 -16.86 -20.15 -18.13
CA CYS A 402 -15.99 -18.98 -18.32
C CYS A 402 -16.52 -18.08 -19.45
N PRO A 403 -16.79 -16.80 -19.21
CA PRO A 403 -17.32 -15.91 -20.24
C PRO A 403 -16.36 -15.66 -21.41
N SER A 404 -15.06 -15.94 -21.23
CA SER A 404 -14.04 -15.76 -22.26
C SER A 404 -13.77 -17.02 -23.10
N CYS A 405 -13.71 -18.21 -22.47
CA CYS A 405 -13.30 -19.44 -23.17
C CYS A 405 -14.33 -20.57 -23.12
N GLY A 406 -15.46 -20.39 -22.45
CA GLY A 406 -16.53 -21.40 -22.35
C GLY A 406 -16.21 -22.62 -21.47
N SER A 407 -15.03 -22.73 -20.87
CA SER A 407 -14.71 -23.84 -19.97
C SER A 407 -15.52 -23.77 -18.69
N GLU A 408 -15.85 -24.91 -18.11
CA GLU A 408 -16.52 -25.00 -16.81
C GLU A 408 -15.71 -24.28 -15.71
N LEU A 409 -16.40 -23.56 -14.84
CA LEU A 409 -15.78 -22.82 -13.73
C LEU A 409 -15.79 -23.63 -12.45
N GLU A 410 -14.66 -23.71 -11.79
CA GLU A 410 -14.59 -24.24 -10.42
C GLU A 410 -15.09 -23.22 -9.42
N VAL A 411 -15.76 -23.73 -8.36
CA VAL A 411 -16.16 -22.94 -7.19
C VAL A 411 -15.14 -23.14 -6.09
N ARG A 412 -14.56 -22.07 -5.56
CA ARG A 412 -13.55 -22.13 -4.49
C ARG A 412 -13.87 -21.14 -3.38
N GLY A 413 -13.42 -21.49 -2.17
CA GLY A 413 -13.50 -20.62 -1.00
C GLY A 413 -14.92 -20.45 -0.44
N THR A 414 -15.00 -19.81 0.72
CA THR A 414 -16.26 -19.53 1.43
C THR A 414 -17.14 -18.50 0.72
N GLY A 415 -16.55 -17.65 -0.11
CA GLY A 415 -17.23 -16.65 -0.93
C GLY A 415 -17.83 -17.20 -2.22
N GLU A 416 -17.66 -18.51 -2.49
CA GLU A 416 -18.10 -19.19 -3.72
C GLU A 416 -17.51 -18.56 -4.98
N GLU A 417 -16.24 -18.16 -4.91
CA GLU A 417 -15.56 -17.54 -6.05
C GLU A 417 -15.52 -18.50 -7.24
N ARG A 418 -15.71 -17.93 -8.42
CA ARG A 418 -15.63 -18.66 -9.69
C ARG A 418 -14.21 -18.61 -10.23
N TRP A 419 -13.70 -19.76 -10.71
CA TRP A 419 -12.34 -19.88 -11.22
C TRP A 419 -12.32 -20.61 -12.56
N CYS A 420 -11.74 -19.97 -13.56
CA CYS A 420 -11.43 -20.60 -14.84
C CYS A 420 -10.04 -21.27 -14.74
N THR A 421 -10.01 -22.59 -14.81
CA THR A 421 -8.78 -23.39 -14.75
C THR A 421 -8.11 -23.59 -16.10
N ASN A 422 -8.75 -23.17 -17.20
CA ASN A 422 -8.20 -23.26 -18.54
C ASN A 422 -7.07 -22.24 -18.75
N LEU A 423 -5.83 -22.73 -18.80
CA LEU A 423 -4.66 -21.88 -19.04
C LEU A 423 -4.60 -21.26 -20.43
N GLN A 424 -5.30 -21.84 -21.39
CA GLN A 424 -5.41 -21.30 -22.75
C GLN A 424 -6.56 -20.28 -22.88
N CYS A 425 -7.18 -19.91 -21.77
CA CYS A 425 -8.21 -18.88 -21.76
C CYS A 425 -7.64 -17.54 -22.28
N PRO A 426 -8.21 -16.96 -23.36
CA PRO A 426 -7.68 -15.73 -23.97
C PRO A 426 -7.54 -14.58 -22.98
N ALA A 427 -8.57 -14.34 -22.14
CA ALA A 427 -8.52 -13.29 -21.14
C ALA A 427 -7.40 -13.49 -20.09
N GLN A 428 -7.10 -14.74 -19.70
CA GLN A 428 -5.98 -15.04 -18.82
C GLN A 428 -4.64 -14.86 -19.54
N ALA A 429 -4.55 -15.24 -20.80
CA ALA A 429 -3.32 -15.13 -21.59
C ALA A 429 -2.86 -13.66 -21.66
N THR A 430 -3.73 -12.74 -22.07
CA THR A 430 -3.41 -11.30 -22.14
C THR A 430 -2.99 -10.75 -20.78
N ARG A 431 -3.70 -11.09 -19.71
CA ARG A 431 -3.34 -10.63 -18.34
C ARG A 431 -2.02 -11.20 -17.84
N ARG A 432 -1.64 -12.41 -18.26
CA ARG A 432 -0.31 -12.98 -17.96
C ARG A 432 0.80 -12.29 -18.74
N LEU A 433 0.55 -11.88 -19.99
CA LEU A 433 1.50 -11.08 -20.78
C LEU A 433 1.75 -9.71 -20.12
N MET A 434 0.70 -9.01 -19.69
CA MET A 434 0.80 -7.75 -18.93
C MET A 434 1.62 -7.95 -17.65
N HIS A 435 1.33 -9.03 -16.92
CA HIS A 435 2.07 -9.32 -15.68
C HIS A 435 3.56 -9.62 -15.94
N TRP A 436 3.87 -10.34 -17.03
CA TRP A 436 5.25 -10.59 -17.43
C TRP A 436 6.00 -9.30 -17.74
N ALA A 437 5.39 -8.38 -18.48
CA ALA A 437 5.99 -7.10 -18.84
C ALA A 437 6.11 -6.12 -17.66
N SER A 438 5.40 -6.36 -16.57
CA SER A 438 5.31 -5.44 -15.42
C SER A 438 6.62 -5.30 -14.66
N ARG A 439 6.76 -4.19 -13.90
CA ARG A 439 7.95 -3.81 -13.14
C ARG A 439 8.49 -4.89 -12.19
N PRO A 440 7.68 -5.64 -11.42
CA PRO A 440 8.20 -6.70 -10.54
C PRO A 440 8.71 -7.94 -11.29
N ALA A 441 8.36 -8.08 -12.57
CA ALA A 441 8.79 -9.18 -13.44
C ALA A 441 9.83 -8.70 -14.47
N ALA A 442 9.52 -8.71 -15.76
CA ALA A 442 10.50 -8.36 -16.80
C ALA A 442 10.80 -6.86 -16.94
N ASP A 443 9.99 -5.97 -16.33
CA ASP A 443 10.18 -4.51 -16.28
C ASP A 443 10.40 -3.89 -17.68
N MET A 444 9.50 -4.21 -18.59
CA MET A 444 9.57 -3.76 -19.99
C MET A 444 9.03 -2.33 -20.09
N GLU A 445 9.89 -1.33 -19.92
CA GLU A 445 9.50 0.08 -19.98
C GLU A 445 8.96 0.44 -21.37
N GLY A 446 7.81 1.15 -21.40
CA GLY A 446 7.15 1.53 -22.65
C GLY A 446 6.22 0.47 -23.26
N VAL A 447 6.21 -0.76 -22.71
CA VAL A 447 5.30 -1.84 -23.12
C VAL A 447 4.06 -1.80 -22.23
N GLY A 448 3.16 -0.83 -22.48
CA GLY A 448 1.95 -0.64 -21.69
C GLY A 448 0.82 -1.61 -22.05
N ASP A 449 -0.16 -1.73 -21.13
CA ASP A 449 -1.30 -2.66 -21.24
C ASP A 449 -2.05 -2.53 -22.58
N VAL A 450 -2.27 -1.30 -23.05
CA VAL A 450 -2.95 -1.02 -24.34
C VAL A 450 -2.22 -1.65 -25.53
N TRP A 451 -0.88 -1.60 -25.52
CA TRP A 451 -0.08 -2.23 -26.58
C TRP A 451 -0.12 -3.75 -26.49
N ILE A 452 -0.07 -4.29 -25.28
CA ILE A 452 -0.14 -5.74 -25.07
C ILE A 452 -1.51 -6.27 -25.49
N GLU A 453 -2.61 -5.59 -25.15
CA GLU A 453 -3.96 -5.95 -25.59
C GLU A 453 -4.04 -5.99 -27.12
N LYS A 454 -3.60 -4.93 -27.78
CA LYS A 454 -3.65 -4.83 -29.24
C LYS A 454 -2.82 -5.90 -29.95
N LEU A 455 -1.59 -6.13 -29.49
CA LEU A 455 -0.71 -7.16 -30.04
C LEU A 455 -1.23 -8.58 -29.77
N ALA A 456 -1.91 -8.78 -28.65
CA ALA A 456 -2.55 -10.06 -28.32
C ALA A 456 -3.81 -10.31 -29.15
N GLU A 457 -4.65 -9.30 -29.37
CA GLU A 457 -5.83 -9.36 -30.23
C GLU A 457 -5.46 -9.69 -31.67
N ASP A 458 -4.36 -9.12 -32.17
CA ASP A 458 -3.84 -9.38 -33.53
C ASP A 458 -3.05 -10.71 -33.60
N GLY A 459 -2.95 -11.47 -32.51
CA GLY A 459 -2.27 -12.77 -32.45
C GLY A 459 -0.74 -12.69 -32.51
N VAL A 460 -0.15 -11.49 -32.40
CA VAL A 460 1.31 -11.27 -32.42
C VAL A 460 1.93 -11.69 -31.08
N LEU A 461 1.23 -11.44 -29.97
CA LEU A 461 1.61 -11.89 -28.63
C LEU A 461 0.61 -12.95 -28.14
N GLN A 462 1.04 -14.19 -28.02
CA GLN A 462 0.25 -15.29 -27.45
C GLN A 462 0.91 -15.87 -26.19
N ARG A 463 2.24 -15.83 -26.15
CA ARG A 463 3.07 -16.34 -25.05
C ARG A 463 4.09 -15.30 -24.60
N ARG A 464 4.64 -15.43 -23.41
CA ARG A 464 5.68 -14.51 -22.88
C ARG A 464 6.93 -14.51 -23.77
N SER A 465 7.28 -15.65 -24.36
CA SER A 465 8.42 -15.77 -25.29
C SER A 465 8.26 -14.95 -26.56
N ASP A 466 7.02 -14.61 -26.98
CA ASP A 466 6.77 -13.84 -28.20
C ASP A 466 7.24 -12.38 -28.07
N PHE A 467 7.31 -11.82 -26.86
CA PHE A 467 7.90 -10.50 -26.65
C PHE A 467 9.30 -10.40 -27.26
N TYR A 468 10.12 -11.44 -27.07
CA TYR A 468 11.52 -11.44 -27.49
C TYR A 468 11.72 -11.64 -29.00
N ARG A 469 10.61 -11.88 -29.72
CA ARG A 469 10.55 -11.96 -31.21
C ARG A 469 10.10 -10.66 -31.85
N LEU A 470 9.59 -9.69 -31.06
CA LEU A 470 9.13 -8.41 -31.56
C LEU A 470 10.30 -7.62 -32.17
N THR A 471 10.05 -7.04 -33.35
CA THR A 471 10.98 -6.15 -34.05
C THR A 471 10.36 -4.76 -34.20
N ALA A 472 11.21 -3.76 -34.40
CA ALA A 472 10.73 -2.41 -34.68
C ALA A 472 9.85 -2.35 -35.94
N GLU A 473 10.16 -3.14 -36.94
CA GLU A 473 9.38 -3.25 -38.19
C GLU A 473 7.94 -3.74 -37.90
N THR A 474 7.79 -4.78 -37.07
CA THR A 474 6.47 -5.26 -36.64
C THR A 474 5.67 -4.16 -35.93
N LEU A 475 6.30 -3.41 -35.03
CA LEU A 475 5.63 -2.36 -34.28
C LEU A 475 5.27 -1.14 -35.14
N LEU A 476 6.10 -0.79 -36.12
CA LEU A 476 5.83 0.32 -37.05
C LEU A 476 4.61 0.08 -37.95
N GLY A 477 4.14 -1.16 -38.07
CA GLY A 477 2.89 -1.49 -38.75
C GLY A 477 1.63 -0.99 -38.03
N TYR A 478 1.76 -0.52 -36.77
CA TYR A 478 0.65 -0.06 -35.96
C TYR A 478 0.48 1.46 -36.01
N GLU A 479 -0.76 1.92 -36.07
CA GLU A 479 -1.10 3.33 -36.04
C GLU A 479 -0.63 3.97 -34.72
N ARG A 480 -0.09 5.17 -34.80
CA ARG A 480 0.51 5.96 -33.70
C ARG A 480 1.82 5.39 -33.11
N MET A 481 2.44 4.39 -33.74
CA MET A 481 3.78 3.93 -33.37
C MET A 481 4.83 4.65 -34.23
N GLY A 482 5.65 5.48 -33.59
CA GLY A 482 6.78 6.16 -34.25
C GLY A 482 8.09 5.38 -34.11
N GLU A 483 9.06 5.62 -35.01
CA GLU A 483 10.36 4.94 -35.04
C GLU A 483 11.09 4.95 -33.68
N VAL A 484 11.13 6.12 -33.02
CA VAL A 484 11.79 6.26 -31.72
C VAL A 484 11.09 5.42 -30.63
N SER A 485 9.75 5.36 -30.65
CA SER A 485 8.97 4.59 -29.68
C SER A 485 9.12 3.09 -29.92
N ALA A 486 9.06 2.66 -31.19
CA ALA A 486 9.27 1.26 -31.57
C ALA A 486 10.67 0.77 -31.16
N ALA A 487 11.72 1.56 -31.47
CA ALA A 487 13.09 1.23 -31.09
C ALA A 487 13.26 1.12 -29.57
N LYS A 488 12.78 2.10 -28.79
CA LYS A 488 12.84 2.07 -27.32
C LYS A 488 12.10 0.87 -26.73
N MET A 489 10.94 0.53 -27.27
CA MET A 489 10.16 -0.63 -26.83
C MET A 489 10.92 -1.94 -27.08
N VAL A 490 11.51 -2.12 -28.26
CA VAL A 490 12.33 -3.30 -28.59
C VAL A 490 13.57 -3.36 -27.71
N ASP A 491 14.27 -2.23 -27.50
CA ASP A 491 15.46 -2.16 -26.65
C ASP A 491 15.12 -2.55 -25.19
N SER A 492 13.98 -2.07 -24.68
CA SER A 492 13.50 -2.43 -23.34
C SER A 492 13.20 -3.91 -23.21
N ILE A 493 12.52 -4.50 -24.21
CA ILE A 493 12.22 -5.94 -24.27
C ILE A 493 13.53 -6.75 -24.32
N GLN A 494 14.48 -6.39 -25.18
CA GLN A 494 15.76 -7.10 -25.27
C GLN A 494 16.60 -6.93 -24.00
N GLY A 495 16.57 -5.76 -23.39
CA GLY A 495 17.24 -5.49 -22.09
C GLY A 495 16.69 -6.34 -20.96
N SER A 496 15.42 -6.71 -21.00
CA SER A 496 14.77 -7.55 -19.97
C SER A 496 15.24 -9.01 -19.97
N LYS A 497 16.03 -9.45 -20.96
CA LYS A 497 16.57 -10.83 -21.02
C LYS A 497 17.44 -11.19 -19.81
N GLY A 498 18.06 -10.20 -19.18
CA GLY A 498 18.82 -10.40 -17.95
C GLY A 498 17.95 -10.61 -16.69
N LEU A 499 16.80 -11.24 -16.78
CA LEU A 499 15.73 -11.29 -15.79
C LEU A 499 16.13 -11.87 -14.44
N GLY A 500 16.71 -13.06 -14.41
CA GLY A 500 17.05 -13.83 -13.22
C GLY A 500 15.89 -14.65 -12.64
N LEU A 501 16.23 -15.67 -11.85
CA LEU A 501 15.29 -16.68 -11.33
C LEU A 501 14.14 -16.05 -10.53
N ARG A 502 14.42 -15.15 -9.58
CA ARG A 502 13.41 -14.56 -8.71
C ARG A 502 12.34 -13.82 -9.53
N ARG A 503 12.76 -12.96 -10.43
CA ARG A 503 11.85 -12.18 -11.27
C ARG A 503 11.10 -13.05 -12.28
N ALA A 504 11.73 -14.12 -12.77
CA ALA A 504 11.08 -15.11 -13.63
C ALA A 504 9.93 -15.83 -12.89
N LEU A 505 10.16 -16.28 -11.66
CA LEU A 505 9.13 -16.91 -10.82
C LEU A 505 7.94 -15.95 -10.58
N ILE A 506 8.21 -14.67 -10.30
CA ILE A 506 7.16 -13.65 -10.19
C ILE A 506 6.40 -13.52 -11.51
N GLY A 507 7.11 -13.36 -12.64
CA GLY A 507 6.53 -13.15 -13.96
C GLY A 507 5.72 -14.35 -14.49
N LEU A 508 6.05 -15.55 -14.06
CA LEU A 508 5.27 -16.76 -14.38
C LEU A 508 3.89 -16.75 -13.70
N ALA A 509 3.67 -15.93 -12.68
CA ALA A 509 2.41 -15.81 -11.96
C ALA A 509 1.90 -17.16 -11.40
N ILE A 510 2.79 -17.90 -10.76
CA ILE A 510 2.47 -19.18 -10.13
C ILE A 510 1.40 -18.93 -9.05
N PRO A 511 0.26 -19.63 -9.06
CA PRO A 511 -0.76 -19.45 -8.05
C PRO A 511 -0.20 -19.65 -6.64
N MET A 512 -0.60 -18.81 -5.71
CA MET A 512 -0.14 -18.80 -4.30
C MET A 512 1.36 -18.52 -4.08
N ALA A 513 2.19 -18.45 -5.11
CA ALA A 513 3.60 -18.09 -4.99
C ALA A 513 3.79 -16.58 -5.13
N SER A 514 3.95 -15.90 -4.00
CA SER A 514 4.26 -14.46 -3.93
C SER A 514 5.74 -14.17 -4.23
N GLU A 515 6.10 -12.89 -4.31
CA GLU A 515 7.51 -12.46 -4.39
C GLU A 515 8.35 -13.00 -3.21
N GLY A 516 7.76 -13.07 -2.00
CA GLY A 516 8.41 -13.67 -0.83
C GLY A 516 8.76 -15.15 -1.04
N VAL A 517 7.88 -15.92 -1.67
CA VAL A 517 8.13 -17.32 -2.03
C VAL A 517 9.26 -17.41 -3.06
N ALA A 518 9.23 -16.58 -4.11
CA ALA A 518 10.30 -16.54 -5.11
C ALA A 518 11.68 -16.24 -4.48
N LYS A 519 11.75 -15.27 -3.56
CA LYS A 519 12.98 -14.97 -2.80
C LYS A 519 13.44 -16.17 -1.96
N ARG A 520 12.53 -16.85 -1.26
CA ARG A 520 12.87 -18.03 -0.43
C ARG A 520 13.41 -19.19 -1.23
N LEU A 521 12.87 -19.44 -2.42
CA LEU A 521 13.40 -20.47 -3.33
C LEU A 521 14.85 -20.17 -3.72
N CYS A 522 15.16 -18.93 -4.09
CA CYS A 522 16.55 -18.54 -4.39
C CYS A 522 17.46 -18.73 -3.16
N LEU A 523 17.04 -18.28 -1.98
CA LEU A 523 17.80 -18.41 -0.74
C LEU A 523 17.92 -19.86 -0.24
N ALA A 524 17.02 -20.76 -0.65
CA ALA A 524 17.11 -22.19 -0.37
C ALA A 524 18.08 -22.94 -1.31
N GLY A 525 18.75 -22.22 -2.24
CA GLY A 525 19.78 -22.78 -3.10
C GLY A 525 19.25 -23.26 -4.46
N TYR A 526 18.03 -22.91 -4.84
CA TYR A 526 17.58 -23.15 -6.20
C TYR A 526 18.29 -22.17 -7.14
N GLU A 527 19.19 -22.69 -7.97
CA GLU A 527 20.02 -21.86 -8.85
C GLU A 527 19.41 -21.62 -10.23
N ARG A 528 18.55 -22.53 -10.68
CA ARG A 528 17.94 -22.52 -12.01
C ARG A 528 16.45 -22.77 -11.90
N LEU A 529 15.69 -22.19 -12.84
CA LEU A 529 14.25 -22.39 -12.88
C LEU A 529 13.88 -23.88 -13.03
N GLU A 530 14.66 -24.65 -13.79
CA GLU A 530 14.47 -26.09 -13.98
C GLU A 530 14.57 -26.86 -12.67
N HIS A 531 15.42 -26.44 -11.72
CA HIS A 531 15.50 -27.06 -10.40
C HIS A 531 14.19 -26.87 -9.61
N VAL A 532 13.56 -25.71 -9.73
CA VAL A 532 12.22 -25.45 -9.12
C VAL A 532 11.14 -26.27 -9.82
N MET A 533 11.25 -26.43 -11.16
CA MET A 533 10.29 -27.20 -11.96
C MET A 533 10.29 -28.69 -11.65
N ASP A 534 11.42 -29.21 -11.19
CA ASP A 534 11.60 -30.65 -10.91
C ASP A 534 11.55 -30.96 -9.40
N ALA A 535 11.35 -29.94 -8.56
CA ALA A 535 11.26 -30.10 -7.10
C ALA A 535 9.98 -30.84 -6.70
N THR A 536 10.08 -31.68 -5.68
CA THR A 536 8.92 -32.36 -5.07
C THR A 536 8.23 -31.45 -4.05
N ALA A 537 6.99 -31.78 -3.68
CA ALA A 537 6.26 -31.02 -2.67
C ALA A 537 6.99 -31.05 -1.33
N GLU A 538 7.54 -32.22 -0.95
CA GLU A 538 8.29 -32.41 0.31
C GLU A 538 9.55 -31.55 0.36
N GLU A 539 10.28 -31.42 -0.74
CA GLU A 539 11.46 -30.55 -0.82
C GLU A 539 11.10 -29.08 -0.68
N LEU A 540 9.98 -28.66 -1.29
CA LEU A 540 9.50 -27.30 -1.19
C LEU A 540 8.96 -26.97 0.21
N GLU A 541 8.26 -27.91 0.85
CA GLU A 541 7.75 -27.76 2.23
C GLU A 541 8.86 -27.69 3.29
N ALA A 542 10.01 -28.27 3.01
CA ALA A 542 11.18 -28.17 3.89
C ALA A 542 11.73 -26.73 3.95
N ILE A 543 11.35 -25.86 3.03
CA ILE A 543 11.74 -24.46 3.02
C ILE A 543 10.87 -23.69 4.01
N ARG A 544 11.51 -22.98 4.93
CA ARG A 544 10.81 -22.15 5.94
C ARG A 544 9.79 -21.22 5.28
N ASP A 545 8.57 -21.21 5.83
CA ASP A 545 7.42 -20.40 5.37
C ASP A 545 6.89 -20.77 3.95
N ILE A 546 7.17 -21.97 3.46
CA ILE A 546 6.48 -22.58 2.33
C ILE A 546 5.63 -23.72 2.88
N GLY A 547 4.32 -23.49 2.97
CA GLY A 547 3.38 -24.52 3.46
C GLY A 547 2.92 -25.48 2.35
N PRO A 548 2.23 -26.60 2.72
CA PRO A 548 1.81 -27.65 1.80
C PRO A 548 1.03 -27.12 0.58
N LYS A 549 0.08 -26.21 0.78
CA LYS A 549 -0.73 -25.64 -0.31
C LYS A 549 0.08 -24.85 -1.33
N VAL A 550 1.14 -24.17 -0.90
CA VAL A 550 2.04 -23.41 -1.79
C VAL A 550 2.93 -24.39 -2.56
N ALA A 551 3.50 -25.38 -1.88
CA ALA A 551 4.32 -26.43 -2.47
C ALA A 551 3.54 -27.21 -3.55
N GLU A 552 2.35 -27.72 -3.20
CA GLU A 552 1.45 -28.39 -4.14
C GLU A 552 1.12 -27.51 -5.36
N SER A 553 0.87 -26.20 -5.14
CA SER A 553 0.57 -25.27 -6.22
C SER A 553 1.74 -25.07 -7.17
N ILE A 554 2.98 -25.00 -6.67
CA ILE A 554 4.20 -24.90 -7.49
C ILE A 554 4.37 -26.17 -8.32
N VAL A 555 4.30 -27.35 -7.70
CA VAL A 555 4.43 -28.64 -8.38
C VAL A 555 3.36 -28.81 -9.46
N ALA A 556 2.10 -28.55 -9.13
CA ALA A 556 0.99 -28.64 -10.09
C ALA A 556 1.13 -27.64 -11.24
N PHE A 557 1.68 -26.46 -11.00
CA PHE A 557 1.94 -25.46 -12.04
C PHE A 557 2.98 -25.95 -13.05
N PHE A 558 4.12 -26.48 -12.58
CA PHE A 558 5.20 -26.95 -13.45
C PHE A 558 5.01 -28.38 -13.98
N ALA A 559 4.05 -29.13 -13.47
CA ALA A 559 3.64 -30.42 -14.06
C ALA A 559 2.97 -30.26 -15.44
N ARG A 560 2.56 -29.04 -15.79
CA ARG A 560 1.85 -28.76 -17.06
C ARG A 560 2.81 -28.67 -18.23
N PRO A 561 2.60 -29.44 -19.30
CA PRO A 561 3.49 -29.44 -20.48
C PRO A 561 3.66 -28.04 -21.10
N GLU A 562 2.57 -27.26 -21.19
CA GLU A 562 2.56 -25.93 -21.81
C GLU A 562 3.46 -24.93 -21.06
N VAL A 563 3.56 -25.07 -19.74
CA VAL A 563 4.44 -24.22 -18.92
C VAL A 563 5.90 -24.58 -19.17
N ARG A 564 6.21 -25.87 -19.25
CA ARG A 564 7.56 -26.36 -19.55
C ARG A 564 8.02 -25.96 -20.95
N GLU A 565 7.13 -26.04 -21.93
CA GLU A 565 7.39 -25.56 -23.31
C GLU A 565 7.64 -24.05 -23.33
N GLU A 566 6.87 -23.28 -22.57
CA GLU A 566 7.05 -21.82 -22.51
C GLU A 566 8.39 -21.45 -21.85
N VAL A 567 8.79 -22.13 -20.78
CA VAL A 567 10.11 -21.94 -20.15
C VAL A 567 11.25 -22.29 -21.13
N ALA A 568 11.11 -23.40 -21.87
CA ALA A 568 12.09 -23.77 -22.88
C ALA A 568 12.21 -22.70 -23.99
N ALA A 569 11.07 -22.16 -24.46
CA ALA A 569 11.05 -21.08 -25.45
C ALA A 569 11.68 -19.77 -24.92
N LEU A 570 11.47 -19.43 -23.66
CA LEU A 570 12.14 -18.28 -23.03
C LEU A 570 13.66 -18.46 -23.03
N ARG A 571 14.14 -19.66 -22.68
CA ARG A 571 15.58 -20.01 -22.75
C ARG A 571 16.14 -19.92 -24.16
N GLU A 572 15.41 -20.45 -25.15
CA GLU A 572 15.79 -20.38 -26.57
C GLU A 572 15.95 -18.93 -27.04
N HIS A 573 15.13 -18.01 -26.56
CA HIS A 573 15.25 -16.59 -26.84
C HIS A 573 16.32 -15.88 -25.99
N GLY A 574 17.09 -16.61 -25.18
CA GLY A 574 18.20 -16.08 -24.40
C GLY A 574 17.78 -15.35 -23.13
N VAL A 575 16.60 -15.63 -22.60
CA VAL A 575 16.19 -15.09 -21.29
C VAL A 575 16.93 -15.83 -20.19
N ASP A 576 17.62 -15.08 -19.34
CA ASP A 576 18.30 -15.60 -18.17
C ASP A 576 17.28 -15.90 -17.07
N LEU A 577 17.16 -17.18 -16.73
CA LEU A 577 16.25 -17.71 -15.71
C LEU A 577 17.01 -18.32 -14.54
N ASP A 578 18.31 -18.00 -14.42
CA ASP A 578 19.17 -18.46 -13.35
C ASP A 578 19.24 -17.44 -12.21
N VAL A 579 19.58 -17.90 -11.01
CA VAL A 579 19.70 -17.04 -9.84
C VAL A 579 20.78 -15.98 -10.05
N LYS A 580 20.46 -14.73 -9.72
CA LYS A 580 21.44 -13.64 -9.72
C LYS A 580 22.27 -13.70 -8.44
N ASP A 581 23.49 -13.16 -8.49
CA ASP A 581 24.39 -13.15 -7.33
C ASP A 581 23.76 -12.45 -6.12
N GLU A 582 22.94 -11.42 -6.34
CA GLU A 582 22.21 -10.71 -5.31
C GLU A 582 21.09 -11.53 -4.63
N ASP A 583 20.60 -12.57 -5.29
CA ASP A 583 19.55 -13.46 -4.81
C ASP A 583 20.09 -14.81 -4.31
N ARG A 584 21.40 -15.07 -4.43
CA ARG A 584 22.03 -16.31 -3.97
C ARG A 584 22.09 -16.39 -2.44
N PRO A 585 21.96 -17.60 -1.87
CA PRO A 585 22.29 -17.79 -0.48
C PRO A 585 23.77 -17.44 -0.25
N VAL A 586 24.04 -16.76 0.82
CA VAL A 586 25.42 -16.46 1.21
C VAL A 586 26.06 -17.76 1.72
N ASP A 587 27.20 -18.12 1.13
CA ASP A 587 27.98 -19.24 1.63
C ASP A 587 28.58 -18.88 3.00
N ALA A 588 27.94 -19.38 4.06
CA ALA A 588 28.41 -19.18 5.42
C ALA A 588 29.86 -19.75 5.67
N ALA A 589 30.33 -20.64 4.79
CA ALA A 589 31.71 -21.15 4.85
C ALA A 589 32.70 -20.17 4.21
N ALA A 590 32.25 -19.37 3.23
CA ALA A 590 33.06 -18.34 2.59
C ALA A 590 33.13 -17.04 3.42
N ALA A 591 32.16 -16.79 4.30
CA ALA A 591 32.22 -15.68 5.24
C ALA A 591 33.35 -15.96 6.26
N GLY A 592 34.23 -14.96 6.42
CA GLY A 592 35.28 -15.00 7.43
C GLY A 592 34.78 -15.28 8.85
N ASP A 593 35.66 -15.36 9.81
CA ASP A 593 35.31 -15.58 11.21
C ASP A 593 34.87 -14.25 11.85
N SER A 594 33.63 -13.83 11.52
CA SER A 594 33.01 -12.57 11.98
C SER A 594 32.00 -12.85 13.09
N PRO A 595 31.84 -11.94 14.07
CA PRO A 595 30.81 -12.02 15.11
C PRO A 595 29.37 -12.08 14.56
N LEU A 596 29.14 -11.71 13.28
CA LEU A 596 27.87 -11.77 12.60
C LEU A 596 27.45 -13.18 12.19
N LYS A 597 28.40 -14.08 12.01
CA LYS A 597 28.16 -15.42 11.47
C LYS A 597 27.15 -16.23 12.28
N GLY A 598 26.07 -16.67 11.65
CA GLY A 598 24.97 -17.44 12.27
C GLY A 598 24.12 -16.65 13.27
N ARG A 599 24.26 -15.32 13.34
CA ARG A 599 23.52 -14.47 14.26
C ARG A 599 22.27 -13.89 13.63
N THR A 600 21.26 -13.70 14.45
CA THR A 600 20.06 -12.94 14.06
C THR A 600 20.23 -11.49 14.48
N VAL A 601 20.16 -10.59 13.50
CA VAL A 601 20.43 -9.16 13.73
C VAL A 601 19.27 -8.30 13.25
N VAL A 602 19.09 -7.15 13.90
CA VAL A 602 18.12 -6.13 13.50
C VAL A 602 18.88 -4.86 13.13
N ILE A 603 18.60 -4.32 11.94
CA ILE A 603 19.29 -3.14 11.41
C ILE A 603 18.40 -1.90 11.62
N THR A 604 18.98 -0.84 12.19
CA THR A 604 18.26 0.39 12.47
C THR A 604 19.18 1.61 12.33
N GLY A 605 18.59 2.78 12.01
CA GLY A 605 19.36 4.01 11.79
C GLY A 605 19.83 4.21 10.36
N ALA A 606 20.66 5.22 10.16
CA ALA A 606 21.30 5.59 8.90
C ALA A 606 22.78 5.17 8.94
N PHE A 607 23.28 4.58 7.87
CA PHE A 607 24.65 4.09 7.79
C PHE A 607 25.47 4.90 6.78
N THR A 608 26.76 4.99 7.04
CA THR A 608 27.74 5.66 6.16
C THR A 608 28.92 4.69 5.99
N ASP A 609 29.36 4.48 4.76
CA ASP A 609 30.56 3.68 4.50
C ASP A 609 31.80 4.50 4.96
N PRO A 610 32.52 4.03 5.97
CA PRO A 610 33.67 4.78 6.51
C PRO A 610 34.81 4.95 5.51
N ARG A 611 34.87 4.15 4.45
CA ARG A 611 35.92 4.20 3.42
C ARG A 611 35.67 5.28 2.38
N THR A 612 34.39 5.52 2.04
CA THR A 612 34.00 6.45 1.00
C THR A 612 33.35 7.72 1.53
N GLY A 613 32.90 7.71 2.81
CA GLY A 613 32.08 8.77 3.41
C GLY A 613 30.66 8.84 2.82
N GLY A 614 30.30 7.92 1.93
CA GLY A 614 29.01 7.85 1.26
C GLY A 614 27.92 7.22 2.15
N LYS A 615 26.68 7.70 2.01
CA LYS A 615 25.51 7.07 2.67
C LYS A 615 25.27 5.69 2.06
N VAL A 616 25.04 4.69 2.93
CA VAL A 616 24.70 3.34 2.54
C VAL A 616 23.22 3.10 2.88
N SER A 617 22.47 2.63 1.89
CA SER A 617 21.04 2.35 2.10
C SER A 617 20.86 1.17 3.06
N ARG A 618 19.72 1.14 3.78
CA ARG A 618 19.43 0.00 4.67
C ARG A 618 19.36 -1.33 3.92
N PRO A 619 18.80 -1.44 2.71
CA PRO A 619 18.89 -2.66 1.90
C PRO A 619 20.31 -3.10 1.62
N ASP A 620 21.23 -2.16 1.34
CA ASP A 620 22.64 -2.49 1.11
C ASP A 620 23.32 -2.99 2.38
N VAL A 621 23.07 -2.35 3.53
CA VAL A 621 23.57 -2.85 4.83
C VAL A 621 22.99 -4.23 5.14
N THR A 622 21.70 -4.46 4.87
CA THR A 622 21.07 -5.77 5.02
C THR A 622 21.76 -6.82 4.18
N ARG A 623 22.06 -6.51 2.91
CA ARG A 623 22.78 -7.39 2.01
C ARG A 623 24.20 -7.71 2.52
N LEU A 624 24.94 -6.70 2.97
CA LEU A 624 26.30 -6.90 3.51
C LEU A 624 26.29 -7.79 4.76
N VAL A 625 25.33 -7.56 5.65
CA VAL A 625 25.15 -8.37 6.87
C VAL A 625 24.73 -9.80 6.53
N GLU A 626 23.83 -10.00 5.56
CA GLU A 626 23.47 -11.32 5.05
C GLU A 626 24.67 -12.00 4.36
N GLN A 627 25.51 -11.24 3.64
CA GLN A 627 26.78 -11.72 3.07
C GLN A 627 27.81 -12.12 4.14
N ALA A 628 27.74 -11.55 5.33
CA ALA A 628 28.52 -11.98 6.51
C ALA A 628 27.88 -13.19 7.24
N ALA A 629 26.96 -13.90 6.59
CA ALA A 629 26.25 -15.07 7.10
C ALA A 629 25.41 -14.83 8.36
N ALA A 630 24.90 -13.58 8.57
CA ALA A 630 23.89 -13.27 9.57
C ALA A 630 22.48 -13.32 8.97
N THR A 631 21.47 -13.47 9.82
CA THR A 631 20.05 -13.37 9.43
C THR A 631 19.52 -12.00 9.83
N ALA A 632 19.11 -11.19 8.85
CA ALA A 632 18.51 -9.89 9.12
C ALA A 632 17.01 -10.03 9.45
N ALA A 633 16.62 -9.61 10.66
CA ALA A 633 15.24 -9.58 11.11
C ALA A 633 14.70 -8.14 11.11
N SER A 634 13.39 -7.98 10.89
CA SER A 634 12.74 -6.66 10.82
C SER A 634 12.52 -6.02 12.19
N SER A 635 12.39 -6.83 13.25
CA SER A 635 12.11 -6.37 14.62
C SER A 635 12.96 -7.09 15.67
N VAL A 636 13.24 -6.38 16.78
CA VAL A 636 13.95 -6.93 17.93
C VAL A 636 13.04 -7.90 18.69
N SER A 637 13.53 -9.12 18.95
CA SER A 637 12.85 -10.18 19.70
C SER A 637 13.83 -10.86 20.64
N SER A 638 13.36 -11.81 21.44
CA SER A 638 14.23 -12.65 22.29
C SER A 638 15.21 -13.54 21.49
N ALA A 639 14.96 -13.73 20.20
CA ALA A 639 15.83 -14.45 19.27
C ALA A 639 16.83 -13.52 18.55
N THR A 640 16.85 -12.23 18.85
CA THR A 640 17.79 -11.26 18.25
C THR A 640 19.09 -11.25 19.03
N ASP A 641 20.21 -11.49 18.38
CA ASP A 641 21.53 -11.43 18.99
C ASP A 641 22.05 -9.99 19.05
N TYR A 642 21.91 -9.24 17.96
CA TYR A 642 22.42 -7.86 17.88
C TYR A 642 21.42 -6.89 17.29
N LEU A 643 21.38 -5.68 17.84
CA LEU A 643 20.76 -4.51 17.22
C LEU A 643 21.86 -3.67 16.57
N LEU A 644 21.98 -3.73 15.24
CA LEU A 644 22.95 -2.96 14.46
C LEU A 644 22.45 -1.52 14.29
N ALA A 645 23.11 -0.59 14.94
CA ALA A 645 22.67 0.78 15.12
C ALA A 645 23.56 1.76 14.33
N GLY A 646 23.04 2.31 13.25
CA GLY A 646 23.65 3.43 12.54
C GLY A 646 23.41 4.77 13.27
N ALA A 647 23.62 5.89 12.57
CA ALA A 647 23.27 7.21 13.10
C ALA A 647 21.73 7.38 13.19
N ASN A 648 21.27 8.17 14.15
CA ASN A 648 19.85 8.50 14.33
C ASN A 648 18.92 7.29 14.57
N VAL A 649 19.29 6.43 15.51
CA VAL A 649 18.52 5.25 15.89
C VAL A 649 17.22 5.65 16.58
N GLY A 650 16.09 5.06 16.19
CA GLY A 650 14.81 5.27 16.85
C GLY A 650 14.78 4.68 18.27
N ALA A 651 14.38 5.46 19.25
CA ALA A 651 14.33 5.10 20.68
C ALA A 651 13.54 3.80 20.97
N SER A 652 12.56 3.44 20.14
CA SER A 652 11.73 2.24 20.32
C SER A 652 12.50 0.94 20.19
N LYS A 653 13.39 0.80 19.16
CA LYS A 653 14.17 -0.42 18.96
C LYS A 653 15.29 -0.56 19.99
N THR A 654 15.91 0.56 20.38
CA THR A 654 16.94 0.59 21.43
C THR A 654 16.36 0.24 22.79
N ALA A 655 15.22 0.84 23.17
CA ALA A 655 14.55 0.51 24.43
C ALA A 655 14.07 -0.96 24.47
N LYS A 656 13.62 -1.51 23.32
CA LYS A 656 13.25 -2.93 23.22
C LYS A 656 14.46 -3.84 23.31
N ALA A 657 15.58 -3.47 22.69
CA ALA A 657 16.84 -4.20 22.80
C ALA A 657 17.33 -4.22 24.26
N GLU A 658 17.32 -3.07 24.93
CA GLU A 658 17.69 -2.95 26.35
C GLU A 658 16.80 -3.81 27.24
N LYS A 659 15.46 -3.76 27.05
CA LYS A 659 14.49 -4.57 27.80
C LYS A 659 14.71 -6.08 27.62
N LEU A 660 15.15 -6.51 26.43
CA LEU A 660 15.37 -7.93 26.11
C LEU A 660 16.83 -8.39 26.28
N GLY A 661 17.73 -7.49 26.71
CA GLY A 661 19.14 -7.79 26.89
C GLY A 661 19.89 -8.00 25.55
N VAL A 662 19.37 -7.47 24.44
CA VAL A 662 19.99 -7.57 23.12
C VAL A 662 21.13 -6.55 23.01
N THR A 663 22.31 -7.01 22.61
CA THR A 663 23.49 -6.16 22.45
C THR A 663 23.29 -5.16 21.31
N VAL A 664 23.51 -3.87 21.58
CA VAL A 664 23.49 -2.82 20.57
C VAL A 664 24.89 -2.61 20.04
N VAL A 665 25.06 -2.77 18.73
CA VAL A 665 26.33 -2.64 18.01
C VAL A 665 26.30 -1.37 17.18
N GLY A 666 27.30 -0.51 17.37
CA GLY A 666 27.42 0.74 16.64
C GLY A 666 27.86 0.53 15.18
N GLN A 667 27.73 1.62 14.39
CA GLN A 667 28.10 1.59 12.98
C GLN A 667 29.58 1.22 12.77
N ASP A 668 30.51 1.79 13.54
CA ASP A 668 31.95 1.58 13.33
C ASP A 668 32.32 0.12 13.60
N GLU A 669 31.80 -0.46 14.67
CA GLU A 669 31.98 -1.87 15.02
C GLU A 669 31.34 -2.81 13.99
N LEU A 670 30.17 -2.44 13.44
CA LEU A 670 29.55 -3.18 12.33
C LEU A 670 30.48 -3.24 11.10
N TRP A 671 31.09 -2.12 10.74
CA TRP A 671 31.99 -2.10 9.58
C TRP A 671 33.27 -2.91 9.82
N GLU A 672 33.81 -2.94 11.06
CA GLU A 672 34.88 -3.82 11.43
C GLU A 672 34.49 -5.31 11.23
N TRP A 673 33.32 -5.69 11.70
CA TRP A 673 32.78 -7.04 11.54
C TRP A 673 32.55 -7.44 10.07
N LEU A 674 32.11 -6.49 9.24
CA LEU A 674 31.92 -6.71 7.80
C LEU A 674 33.25 -6.89 7.07
N VAL A 675 34.30 -6.18 7.50
CA VAL A 675 35.69 -6.37 7.00
C VAL A 675 36.25 -7.73 7.42
N GLU A 676 36.05 -8.12 8.68
CA GLU A 676 36.45 -9.47 9.18
C GLU A 676 35.71 -10.59 8.42
N ALA A 677 34.47 -10.36 8.04
CA ALA A 677 33.70 -11.27 7.20
C ALA A 677 34.18 -11.30 5.74
N GLY A 678 35.03 -10.36 5.30
CA GLY A 678 35.49 -10.24 3.92
C GLY A 678 34.46 -9.70 2.94
N VAL A 679 33.44 -9.02 3.43
CA VAL A 679 32.30 -8.51 2.62
C VAL A 679 32.30 -6.99 2.47
N ALA A 680 33.16 -6.26 3.22
CA ALA A 680 33.28 -4.81 3.16
C ALA A 680 34.73 -4.32 2.98
#